data_9385419f8517007d036bddeffe26b002
#
_entry.id   9385419f8517007d036bddeffe26b002
#
_cell.length_a   1.000
_cell.length_b   1.000
_cell.length_c   1.000
_cell.angle_alpha   90.00
_cell.angle_beta   90.00
_cell.angle_gamma   90.00
#
_symmetry.space_group_name_H-M   'P 1'
#
loop_
_entity.id
_entity.type
_entity.pdbx_description
1 polymer ?
#
loop_
_entity_poly.entity_id
_entity_poly.type
_entity_poly.pdbx_seq_one_letter_code
_entity_poly.pdbx_strand_id
1 'polypeptide(L)'
;MVDVNQKATWTNRSDSPVSKIVFVTHSNYIVPDSDIALMAKTLELLRLNPGDSLGAKTPCLEIKTVSLIGKDGSTRKLKHQFSGPTKTTMEFELDQPLAKGEKVTFDLEFRMRLPEKQGRWGHWKNVTFLTNWLPIFAYHKPDWHMENPSDTEQGWKPTPFVPWHQPFYNDAGIYDVTATLDSDQQIASSGVIVGEEKLADGRKKVRLEAKGTRDFAFLCSPRFKILETEIKLPGRETPLKVKIQAFEEHEFYAKEFLRIVCECMVTYSLWFGPYPYPEFTIVESYFGWNGNECGSLVMIDDRIFSMPHFAKRYAEYLISHEVCHQWWYNLVGTDGYRETWMDESLATYFSHRFLNQTRGKNNELLEYPDSLKWLPNIKREDYRMNGFYGSVGRGDNTSILQPMDKFGHVVTLFSMCYDKGAKIVEMIESRIGEQAFLDVMRGARKKYEYKVMHVSDFQKELEAQTGKSWEDFFEKWLKGAGLTDWNLESVKINDAPLARKILPLTLRSSANPKNQKTTVTVIIKQNAEYSEQTYLGFAMGKAEEYSIRIPILPAGGNYGIDDPPATVENLAPDTIRVTVDLPDVPTQIAIDPDSVIVDKNPSNNYWHHSPRFRLTPLYTFVDETSLTNSYDRWNFNFGPWLYMKSYDDVWYSRATMVGLRAGAYRSQEFSGGLYTAYRTDYRDFIAGIDGLFTHWPDSPFQFGFNAERRFYTFYEGNNEATRASVFGRYVFMEHPSLYLLPSKFIDVFGSFHDNFLPDPVQTAPGAQRFQHMTTGGLHYRINYLTPYWDPEGGYQFDAVYEAGQALLNEYATVQKVWAQASTVHYLPNLSGLLDYLPGEKPVLNKMANWVADTRLAVRAFGGTSVPSYGQFFTMGGSEMFRAFDLAQRQGNTAWVGSAELRFPVSRNTSVDAVDHLFSLKNTYLALFYDVGNTYVNSQALGSTAQGVGVGLRCDVSFMSFVEKMLLRFDAAQAINQGTGTQFWFGVNQPF
;
A
#
# COMPACT_ATOMS: atom_id res chain seq x y z
N MET A 1 -12.58 2.22 28.49
CA MET A 1 -14.04 1.97 28.33
C MET A 1 -14.76 3.30 28.24
N VAL A 2 -15.74 3.42 27.34
CA VAL A 2 -16.55 4.63 27.19
C VAL A 2 -18.02 4.24 27.34
N ASP A 3 -18.74 4.80 28.31
CA ASP A 3 -20.19 4.64 28.46
C ASP A 3 -20.87 5.80 27.77
N VAL A 4 -21.91 5.51 26.97
CA VAL A 4 -22.58 6.49 26.11
C VAL A 4 -24.07 6.40 26.27
N ASN A 5 -24.71 7.59 26.41
CA ASN A 5 -26.14 7.79 26.27
C ASN A 5 -26.37 8.66 25.03
N GLN A 6 -27.03 8.12 24.01
CA GLN A 6 -27.23 8.78 22.73
C GLN A 6 -28.71 8.93 22.44
N LYS A 7 -29.15 10.16 22.16
CA LYS A 7 -30.47 10.40 21.55
C LYS A 7 -30.30 10.72 20.08
N ALA A 8 -30.84 9.89 19.21
CA ALA A 8 -30.73 10.02 17.76
C ALA A 8 -32.11 10.31 17.16
N THR A 9 -32.25 11.41 16.43
CA THR A 9 -33.51 11.82 15.78
C THR A 9 -33.33 11.82 14.28
N TRP A 10 -34.23 11.12 13.58
CA TRP A 10 -34.29 11.11 12.13
C TRP A 10 -35.61 11.71 11.63
N THR A 11 -35.56 12.42 10.50
CA THR A 11 -36.72 13.03 9.86
C THR A 11 -36.94 12.37 8.51
N ASN A 12 -38.13 11.84 8.24
CA ASN A 12 -38.46 11.34 6.91
C ASN A 12 -38.54 12.50 5.91
N ARG A 13 -37.58 12.51 4.97
CA ARG A 13 -37.56 13.50 3.88
C ARG A 13 -38.12 12.95 2.57
N SER A 14 -38.42 11.64 2.51
CA SER A 14 -38.97 10.96 1.34
C SER A 14 -40.46 11.29 1.18
N ASP A 15 -40.98 11.25 -0.02
CA ASP A 15 -42.41 11.39 -0.29
C ASP A 15 -43.21 10.13 0.15
N SER A 16 -42.50 8.99 0.21
CA SER A 16 -43.09 7.72 0.67
C SER A 16 -43.04 7.57 2.21
N PRO A 17 -44.07 6.96 2.83
CA PRO A 17 -44.03 6.63 4.24
C PRO A 17 -42.96 5.58 4.57
N VAL A 18 -42.26 5.75 5.69
CA VAL A 18 -41.16 4.85 6.12
C VAL A 18 -41.62 4.06 7.36
N SER A 19 -41.68 2.72 7.24
CA SER A 19 -42.11 1.82 8.30
C SER A 19 -40.96 1.16 9.08
N LYS A 20 -39.72 1.25 8.56
CA LYS A 20 -38.54 0.65 9.16
C LYS A 20 -37.43 1.68 9.31
N ILE A 21 -36.68 1.63 10.41
CA ILE A 21 -35.49 2.45 10.65
C ILE A 21 -34.25 1.55 10.69
N VAL A 22 -33.18 2.00 10.06
CA VAL A 22 -31.91 1.25 9.96
C VAL A 22 -30.76 2.07 10.50
N PHE A 23 -30.01 1.47 11.42
CA PHE A 23 -28.76 2.02 11.94
C PHE A 23 -27.55 1.27 11.36
N VAL A 24 -26.48 1.99 11.10
CA VAL A 24 -25.15 1.45 10.86
C VAL A 24 -24.36 1.51 12.16
N THR A 25 -23.66 0.42 12.48
CA THR A 25 -22.91 0.22 13.72
C THR A 25 -21.54 -0.41 13.41
N HIS A 26 -20.69 0.33 12.67
CA HIS A 26 -19.40 -0.19 12.20
C HIS A 26 -18.48 -0.65 13.34
N SER A 27 -18.55 0.00 14.50
CA SER A 27 -17.80 -0.41 15.69
C SER A 27 -18.16 -1.78 16.27
N ASN A 28 -19.23 -2.43 15.75
CA ASN A 28 -19.55 -3.82 16.07
C ASN A 28 -18.76 -4.85 15.23
N TYR A 29 -18.02 -4.42 14.21
CA TYR A 29 -17.31 -5.30 13.30
C TYR A 29 -16.15 -6.03 13.97
N ILE A 30 -15.96 -7.29 13.60
CA ILE A 30 -14.76 -8.09 13.86
C ILE A 30 -14.29 -8.71 12.54
N VAL A 31 -12.99 -8.85 12.35
CA VAL A 31 -12.44 -9.53 11.17
C VAL A 31 -12.78 -11.01 11.25
N PRO A 32 -13.46 -11.60 10.27
CA PRO A 32 -13.74 -13.04 10.23
C PRO A 32 -12.44 -13.85 10.18
N ASP A 33 -12.44 -15.03 10.78
CA ASP A 33 -11.27 -15.92 10.78
C ASP A 33 -10.79 -16.26 9.36
N SER A 34 -11.70 -16.34 8.37
CA SER A 34 -11.38 -16.53 6.96
C SER A 34 -10.55 -15.42 6.35
N ASP A 35 -10.68 -14.19 6.86
CA ASP A 35 -10.10 -12.99 6.26
C ASP A 35 -8.82 -12.52 6.98
N ILE A 36 -8.49 -13.14 8.13
CA ILE A 36 -7.33 -12.75 8.94
C ILE A 36 -6.03 -12.81 8.13
N ALA A 37 -5.82 -13.87 7.34
CA ALA A 37 -4.60 -14.03 6.55
C ALA A 37 -4.47 -12.95 5.47
N LEU A 38 -5.56 -12.64 4.76
CA LEU A 38 -5.60 -11.58 3.75
C LEU A 38 -5.35 -10.21 4.40
N MET A 39 -6.00 -9.96 5.54
CA MET A 39 -5.80 -8.70 6.27
C MET A 39 -4.38 -8.55 6.79
N ALA A 40 -3.77 -9.62 7.31
CA ALA A 40 -2.39 -9.60 7.75
C ALA A 40 -1.43 -9.27 6.59
N LYS A 41 -1.64 -9.85 5.41
CA LYS A 41 -0.89 -9.52 4.19
C LYS A 41 -1.13 -8.08 3.72
N THR A 42 -2.35 -7.57 3.83
CA THR A 42 -2.67 -6.17 3.52
C THR A 42 -1.91 -5.21 4.44
N LEU A 43 -1.92 -5.47 5.75
CA LEU A 43 -1.19 -4.66 6.72
C LEU A 43 0.33 -4.70 6.49
N GLU A 44 0.85 -5.87 6.13
CA GLU A 44 2.26 -6.04 5.75
C GLU A 44 2.65 -5.17 4.55
N LEU A 45 1.82 -5.14 3.48
CA LEU A 45 2.02 -4.23 2.33
C LEU A 45 2.06 -2.75 2.75
N LEU A 46 1.28 -2.39 3.75
CA LEU A 46 1.24 -1.04 4.33
C LEU A 46 2.34 -0.79 5.38
N ARG A 47 3.25 -1.74 5.56
CA ARG A 47 4.31 -1.68 6.58
C ARG A 47 3.78 -1.55 8.01
N LEU A 48 2.63 -2.15 8.28
CA LEU A 48 2.02 -2.23 9.61
C LEU A 48 2.21 -3.62 10.21
N ASN A 49 2.37 -3.67 11.51
CA ASN A 49 2.40 -4.94 12.24
C ASN A 49 0.97 -5.45 12.43
N PRO A 50 0.62 -6.65 11.93
CA PRO A 50 -0.74 -7.18 12.07
C PRO A 50 -1.21 -7.29 13.52
N GLY A 51 -0.34 -7.65 14.46
CA GLY A 51 -0.66 -7.74 15.89
C GLY A 51 -1.15 -6.43 16.51
N ASP A 52 -0.63 -5.29 16.03
CA ASP A 52 -1.00 -3.96 16.51
C ASP A 52 -2.32 -3.43 15.89
N SER A 53 -2.80 -4.03 14.81
CA SER A 53 -3.88 -3.46 13.97
C SER A 53 -5.11 -4.35 13.80
N LEU A 54 -4.99 -5.69 13.83
CA LEU A 54 -6.11 -6.61 13.57
C LEU A 54 -7.20 -6.60 14.65
N GLY A 55 -6.92 -6.20 15.87
CA GLY A 55 -7.90 -6.04 16.93
C GLY A 55 -8.39 -7.32 17.60
N ALA A 56 -9.30 -7.16 18.55
CA ALA A 56 -9.84 -8.23 19.36
C ALA A 56 -10.81 -9.13 18.60
N LYS A 57 -10.93 -10.39 19.03
CA LYS A 57 -11.91 -11.36 18.53
C LYS A 57 -13.36 -11.09 18.99
N THR A 58 -13.58 -10.08 19.81
CA THR A 58 -14.89 -9.70 20.32
C THR A 58 -15.23 -8.28 19.88
N PRO A 59 -16.50 -7.99 19.49
CA PRO A 59 -16.92 -6.64 19.16
C PRO A 59 -16.64 -5.67 20.31
N CYS A 60 -16.27 -4.44 19.97
CA CYS A 60 -16.06 -3.42 21.01
C CYS A 60 -17.34 -2.70 21.43
N LEU A 61 -18.42 -2.80 20.63
CA LEU A 61 -19.73 -2.20 20.92
C LEU A 61 -20.61 -3.17 21.69
N GLU A 62 -21.11 -2.72 22.85
CA GLU A 62 -22.08 -3.44 23.69
C GLU A 62 -23.32 -2.55 23.88
N ILE A 63 -24.39 -2.85 23.15
CA ILE A 63 -25.67 -2.15 23.30
C ILE A 63 -26.38 -2.67 24.56
N LYS A 64 -26.65 -1.79 25.52
CA LYS A 64 -27.37 -2.11 26.76
C LYS A 64 -28.89 -1.96 26.58
N THR A 65 -29.32 -0.82 26.06
CA THR A 65 -30.74 -0.56 25.82
C THR A 65 -30.94 0.24 24.54
N VAL A 66 -32.05 -0.05 23.86
CA VAL A 66 -32.59 0.77 22.77
C VAL A 66 -34.04 1.05 23.08
N SER A 67 -34.43 2.30 23.03
CA SER A 67 -35.81 2.72 23.28
C SER A 67 -36.30 3.69 22.22
N LEU A 68 -37.56 3.59 21.85
CA LEU A 68 -38.25 4.56 21.00
C LEU A 68 -38.93 5.59 21.87
N ILE A 69 -38.76 6.87 21.57
CA ILE A 69 -39.42 7.97 22.26
C ILE A 69 -40.67 8.36 21.45
N GLY A 70 -41.85 8.20 22.06
CA GLY A 70 -43.12 8.59 21.48
C GLY A 70 -43.30 10.11 21.41
N LYS A 71 -44.27 10.58 20.60
CA LYS A 71 -44.62 12.01 20.48
C LYS A 71 -45.11 12.63 21.81
N ASP A 72 -45.66 11.79 22.68
CA ASP A 72 -46.13 12.14 24.04
C ASP A 72 -45.01 12.09 25.10
N GLY A 73 -43.79 11.81 24.71
CA GLY A 73 -42.64 11.60 25.60
C GLY A 73 -42.59 10.21 26.26
N SER A 74 -43.52 9.32 25.96
CA SER A 74 -43.43 7.93 26.42
C SER A 74 -42.24 7.21 25.85
N THR A 75 -41.66 6.24 26.60
CA THR A 75 -40.47 5.48 26.19
C THR A 75 -40.83 4.01 26.07
N ARG A 76 -40.61 3.44 24.90
CA ARG A 76 -40.83 2.01 24.62
C ARG A 76 -39.52 1.30 24.36
N LYS A 77 -39.15 0.32 25.18
CA LYS A 77 -37.93 -0.51 24.94
C LYS A 77 -38.14 -1.39 23.70
N LEU A 78 -37.07 -1.45 22.87
CA LEU A 78 -37.03 -2.28 21.68
C LEU A 78 -36.03 -3.41 21.86
N LYS A 79 -36.32 -4.55 21.27
CA LYS A 79 -35.32 -5.61 21.08
C LYS A 79 -34.41 -5.21 19.93
N HIS A 80 -33.12 -5.40 20.10
CA HIS A 80 -32.13 -5.15 19.04
C HIS A 80 -31.44 -6.45 18.62
N GLN A 81 -31.09 -6.52 17.37
CA GLN A 81 -30.29 -7.60 16.80
C GLN A 81 -29.41 -7.01 15.69
N PHE A 82 -28.15 -7.43 15.66
CA PHE A 82 -27.25 -7.05 14.56
C PHE A 82 -27.55 -7.93 13.35
N SER A 83 -27.69 -7.29 12.19
CA SER A 83 -28.00 -7.90 10.90
C SER A 83 -26.99 -7.55 9.83
N GLY A 84 -27.18 -8.09 8.64
CA GLY A 84 -26.29 -7.94 7.50
C GLY A 84 -25.09 -8.90 7.53
N PRO A 85 -24.35 -9.00 6.42
CA PRO A 85 -23.24 -9.96 6.27
C PRO A 85 -22.09 -9.71 7.26
N THR A 86 -21.87 -8.46 7.66
CA THR A 86 -20.82 -8.04 8.59
C THR A 86 -21.32 -7.79 10.01
N LYS A 87 -22.64 -8.01 10.28
CA LYS A 87 -23.29 -7.74 11.57
C LYS A 87 -23.08 -6.29 12.05
N THR A 88 -23.07 -5.34 11.14
CA THR A 88 -22.87 -3.91 11.39
C THR A 88 -24.12 -3.08 11.16
N THR A 89 -25.27 -3.71 11.14
CA THR A 89 -26.57 -3.07 10.91
C THR A 89 -27.56 -3.46 12.01
N MET A 90 -28.38 -2.52 12.47
CA MET A 90 -29.54 -2.78 13.33
C MET A 90 -30.81 -2.24 12.67
N GLU A 91 -31.89 -3.03 12.69
CA GLU A 91 -33.18 -2.68 12.07
C GLU A 91 -34.30 -2.68 13.09
N PHE A 92 -35.19 -1.70 12.96
CA PHE A 92 -36.33 -1.52 13.86
C PHE A 92 -37.58 -1.23 13.07
N GLU A 93 -38.59 -2.08 13.19
CA GLU A 93 -39.92 -1.84 12.63
C GLU A 93 -40.68 -0.83 13.50
N LEU A 94 -41.40 0.10 12.85
CA LEU A 94 -42.24 1.10 13.48
C LEU A 94 -43.69 0.59 13.49
N ASP A 95 -44.40 0.86 14.57
CA ASP A 95 -45.85 0.48 14.69
C ASP A 95 -46.72 1.21 13.67
N GLN A 96 -46.33 2.44 13.32
CA GLN A 96 -46.94 3.24 12.29
C GLN A 96 -45.88 3.83 11.36
N PRO A 97 -46.12 3.78 10.05
CA PRO A 97 -45.21 4.40 9.09
C PRO A 97 -45.11 5.92 9.32
N LEU A 98 -43.90 6.44 9.21
CA LEU A 98 -43.59 7.87 9.27
C LEU A 98 -43.91 8.55 7.94
N ALA A 99 -44.81 9.48 7.94
CA ALA A 99 -45.10 10.32 6.79
C ALA A 99 -43.94 11.35 6.54
N LYS A 100 -43.95 11.96 5.36
CA LYS A 100 -42.98 13.01 5.02
C LYS A 100 -42.98 14.13 6.07
N GLY A 101 -41.79 14.54 6.52
CA GLY A 101 -41.61 15.57 7.54
C GLY A 101 -41.75 15.09 8.97
N GLU A 102 -42.28 13.89 9.20
CA GLU A 102 -42.36 13.34 10.55
C GLU A 102 -40.99 12.89 11.09
N LYS A 103 -40.86 12.93 12.42
CA LYS A 103 -39.60 12.61 13.12
C LYS A 103 -39.80 11.40 14.01
N VAL A 104 -38.71 10.64 14.14
CA VAL A 104 -38.59 9.54 15.11
C VAL A 104 -37.33 9.74 15.93
N THR A 105 -37.42 9.50 17.23
CA THR A 105 -36.26 9.62 18.15
C THR A 105 -36.02 8.31 18.87
N PHE A 106 -34.78 7.86 18.82
CA PHE A 106 -34.27 6.71 19.56
C PHE A 106 -33.42 7.18 20.74
N ASP A 107 -33.48 6.46 21.84
CA ASP A 107 -32.62 6.60 23.02
C ASP A 107 -31.83 5.29 23.14
N LEU A 108 -30.50 5.39 22.98
CA LEU A 108 -29.58 4.27 23.03
C LEU A 108 -28.62 4.43 24.21
N GLU A 109 -28.51 3.39 25.02
CA GLU A 109 -27.46 3.28 26.02
C GLU A 109 -26.53 2.16 25.62
N PHE A 110 -25.23 2.46 25.49
CA PHE A 110 -24.24 1.49 25.08
C PHE A 110 -22.87 1.76 25.71
N ARG A 111 -22.01 0.76 25.63
CA ARG A 111 -20.63 0.80 26.08
C ARG A 111 -19.69 0.46 24.96
N MET A 112 -18.59 1.21 24.84
CA MET A 112 -17.47 0.88 23.99
C MET A 112 -16.32 0.30 24.83
N ARG A 113 -15.96 -0.95 24.55
CA ARG A 113 -14.75 -1.58 25.11
C ARG A 113 -13.60 -1.37 24.13
N LEU A 114 -12.92 -0.24 24.24
CA LEU A 114 -11.87 0.12 23.28
C LEU A 114 -10.72 -0.87 23.35
N PRO A 115 -10.37 -1.52 22.22
CA PRO A 115 -9.20 -2.37 22.14
C PRO A 115 -7.92 -1.54 22.18
N GLU A 116 -6.85 -2.13 22.74
CA GLU A 116 -5.49 -1.58 22.62
C GLU A 116 -4.95 -1.94 21.24
N LYS A 117 -5.26 -1.12 20.25
CA LYS A 117 -4.83 -1.31 18.86
C LYS A 117 -4.78 0.01 18.11
N GLN A 118 -4.09 -0.01 16.96
CA GLN A 118 -4.14 1.07 15.96
C GLN A 118 -5.41 0.95 15.10
N GLY A 119 -5.89 2.05 14.54
CA GLY A 119 -7.02 2.08 13.61
C GLY A 119 -8.00 3.23 13.85
N ARG A 120 -9.26 3.05 13.41
CA ARG A 120 -10.29 4.10 13.46
C ARG A 120 -10.89 4.31 14.86
N TRP A 121 -10.97 3.26 15.65
CA TRP A 121 -11.37 3.32 17.06
C TRP A 121 -10.48 2.41 17.90
N GLY A 122 -10.03 2.93 19.02
CA GLY A 122 -9.11 2.22 19.89
C GLY A 122 -8.47 3.14 20.94
N HIS A 123 -7.52 2.56 21.63
CA HIS A 123 -6.61 3.23 22.54
C HIS A 123 -5.20 2.74 22.29
N TRP A 124 -4.26 3.64 22.08
CA TRP A 124 -2.87 3.30 21.81
C TRP A 124 -1.92 4.39 22.32
N LYS A 125 -0.89 4.02 23.07
CA LYS A 125 0.14 4.95 23.60
C LYS A 125 -0.44 6.25 24.20
N ASN A 126 -1.45 6.12 25.06
CA ASN A 126 -2.16 7.23 25.72
C ASN A 126 -2.96 8.15 24.76
N VAL A 127 -3.29 7.69 23.59
CA VAL A 127 -4.24 8.34 22.69
C VAL A 127 -5.50 7.49 22.60
N THR A 128 -6.64 8.07 22.87
CA THR A 128 -7.96 7.49 22.58
C THR A 128 -8.49 8.11 21.30
N PHE A 129 -8.93 7.29 20.36
CA PHE A 129 -9.46 7.75 19.08
C PHE A 129 -10.74 7.01 18.72
N LEU A 130 -11.74 7.78 18.29
CA LEU A 130 -13.09 7.33 18.00
C LEU A 130 -13.56 8.03 16.72
N THR A 131 -13.57 7.33 15.58
CA THR A 131 -14.12 7.81 14.31
C THR A 131 -15.07 6.77 13.74
N ASN A 132 -16.22 7.20 13.20
CA ASN A 132 -17.28 6.32 12.71
C ASN A 132 -17.70 5.22 13.72
N TRP A 133 -17.75 5.57 14.98
CA TRP A 133 -17.93 4.68 16.11
C TRP A 133 -19.35 4.63 16.67
N LEU A 134 -20.12 5.72 16.45
CA LEU A 134 -21.50 5.84 16.94
C LEU A 134 -22.44 4.97 16.11
N PRO A 135 -23.49 4.40 16.72
CA PRO A 135 -24.68 3.97 15.98
C PRO A 135 -25.33 5.19 15.32
N ILE A 136 -25.33 5.25 13.99
CA ILE A 136 -25.92 6.33 13.21
C ILE A 136 -26.96 5.77 12.24
N PHE A 137 -27.93 6.60 11.83
CA PHE A 137 -28.87 6.21 10.81
C PHE A 137 -28.14 5.92 9.50
N ALA A 138 -28.45 4.80 8.85
CA ALA A 138 -28.00 4.56 7.48
C ALA A 138 -28.54 5.67 6.56
N TYR A 139 -27.88 5.87 5.43
CA TYR A 139 -28.41 6.79 4.43
C TYR A 139 -29.76 6.25 3.90
N HIS A 140 -30.76 7.12 3.88
CA HIS A 140 -32.07 6.82 3.28
C HIS A 140 -32.19 7.59 1.98
N LYS A 141 -32.09 6.88 0.84
CA LYS A 141 -32.21 7.48 -0.48
C LYS A 141 -33.64 7.99 -0.70
N PRO A 142 -33.86 9.29 -0.86
CA PRO A 142 -35.19 9.85 -1.06
C PRO A 142 -35.67 9.61 -2.51
N ASP A 143 -36.99 9.59 -2.71
CA ASP A 143 -37.64 9.25 -3.99
C ASP A 143 -37.24 10.15 -5.17
N TRP A 144 -36.89 11.41 -4.91
CA TRP A 144 -36.48 12.37 -5.95
C TRP A 144 -35.05 12.15 -6.51
N HIS A 145 -34.25 11.26 -5.91
CA HIS A 145 -33.00 10.79 -6.50
C HIS A 145 -33.15 9.59 -7.46
N MET A 146 -34.36 9.21 -7.76
CA MET A 146 -34.72 8.03 -8.55
C MET A 146 -34.94 8.33 -10.03
N GLU A 147 -34.03 9.01 -10.66
CA GLU A 147 -34.13 9.29 -12.09
C GLU A 147 -33.63 8.14 -12.99
N ASN A 148 -33.13 7.07 -12.42
CA ASN A 148 -32.69 5.91 -13.18
C ASN A 148 -33.70 4.76 -13.02
N PRO A 149 -34.42 4.34 -14.10
CA PRO A 149 -35.39 3.23 -14.04
C PRO A 149 -34.82 1.90 -13.57
N SER A 150 -33.48 1.73 -13.61
CA SER A 150 -32.79 0.56 -13.10
C SER A 150 -32.53 0.60 -11.58
N ASP A 151 -32.69 1.75 -10.92
CA ASP A 151 -32.47 1.92 -9.49
C ASP A 151 -33.77 1.58 -8.73
N THR A 152 -34.12 0.30 -8.72
CA THR A 152 -35.35 -0.24 -8.13
C THR A 152 -35.36 -0.25 -6.60
N GLU A 153 -34.27 0.15 -5.96
CA GLU A 153 -34.12 0.10 -4.51
C GLU A 153 -34.28 1.48 -3.87
N GLN A 154 -35.52 1.80 -3.53
CA GLN A 154 -35.87 2.90 -2.61
C GLN A 154 -35.45 2.59 -1.18
N GLY A 155 -35.16 3.64 -0.39
CA GLY A 155 -35.07 3.53 1.06
C GLY A 155 -33.65 3.40 1.60
N TRP A 156 -33.52 2.61 2.65
CA TRP A 156 -32.27 2.51 3.41
C TRP A 156 -31.16 1.84 2.62
N LYS A 157 -29.98 2.45 2.64
CA LYS A 157 -28.74 1.97 1.98
C LYS A 157 -27.63 1.74 3.01
N PRO A 158 -27.76 0.76 3.91
CA PRO A 158 -26.67 0.45 4.83
C PRO A 158 -25.46 -0.04 4.05
N THR A 159 -24.26 0.40 4.46
CA THR A 159 -23.01 -0.07 3.89
C THR A 159 -22.41 -1.18 4.73
N PRO A 160 -21.97 -2.29 4.12
CA PRO A 160 -21.20 -3.29 4.85
C PRO A 160 -19.84 -2.72 5.25
N PHE A 161 -19.27 -3.25 6.31
CA PHE A 161 -17.89 -2.91 6.68
C PHE A 161 -16.91 -3.63 5.75
N VAL A 162 -15.97 -2.89 5.15
CA VAL A 162 -14.86 -3.44 4.38
C VAL A 162 -13.59 -3.27 5.21
N PRO A 163 -12.93 -4.37 5.65
CA PRO A 163 -11.88 -4.29 6.67
C PRO A 163 -10.62 -3.54 6.21
N TRP A 164 -10.30 -3.60 4.92
CA TRP A 164 -9.09 -3.00 4.35
C TRP A 164 -9.31 -1.55 3.86
N HIS A 165 -10.55 -1.06 3.80
CA HIS A 165 -10.88 0.35 3.56
C HIS A 165 -12.33 0.59 3.93
N GLN A 166 -12.60 1.43 4.94
CA GLN A 166 -13.94 1.65 5.43
C GLN A 166 -14.73 2.58 4.52
N PRO A 167 -15.86 2.14 3.95
CA PRO A 167 -16.74 3.01 3.19
C PRO A 167 -17.60 3.88 4.10
N PHE A 168 -17.86 5.11 3.68
CA PHE A 168 -18.78 6.02 4.33
C PHE A 168 -19.93 6.38 3.39
N TYR A 169 -21.14 6.37 3.94
CA TYR A 169 -22.34 6.81 3.24
C TYR A 169 -23.34 7.34 4.25
N ASN A 170 -23.09 8.54 4.74
CA ASN A 170 -23.79 9.13 5.85
C ASN A 170 -24.42 10.48 5.44
N ASP A 171 -25.63 10.78 5.96
CA ASP A 171 -26.17 12.12 5.89
C ASP A 171 -25.38 13.08 6.78
N ALA A 172 -25.40 14.38 6.40
CA ALA A 172 -24.92 15.42 7.27
C ALA A 172 -25.88 15.60 8.46
N GLY A 173 -25.32 15.62 9.68
CA GLY A 173 -26.05 15.68 10.93
C GLY A 173 -25.69 16.87 11.80
N ILE A 174 -26.42 17.00 12.92
CA ILE A 174 -26.12 17.95 14.00
C ILE A 174 -25.83 17.11 15.25
N TYR A 175 -24.70 17.38 15.89
CA TYR A 175 -24.25 16.69 17.09
C TYR A 175 -24.09 17.70 18.23
N ASP A 176 -24.71 17.42 19.38
CA ASP A 176 -24.53 18.11 20.66
C ASP A 176 -24.04 17.05 21.65
N VAL A 177 -22.77 17.13 22.00
CA VAL A 177 -22.07 16.08 22.73
C VAL A 177 -21.50 16.64 24.02
N THR A 178 -21.74 15.94 25.12
CA THR A 178 -21.12 16.23 26.39
C THR A 178 -20.20 15.08 26.79
N ALA A 179 -18.92 15.35 26.90
CA ALA A 179 -17.91 14.37 27.29
C ALA A 179 -17.38 14.66 28.70
N THR A 180 -17.25 13.62 29.52
CA THR A 180 -16.57 13.70 30.83
C THR A 180 -15.30 12.86 30.79
N LEU A 181 -14.16 13.48 31.07
CA LEU A 181 -12.83 12.88 30.96
C LEU A 181 -11.87 13.48 31.99
N ASP A 182 -10.69 12.91 32.16
CA ASP A 182 -9.68 13.43 33.06
C ASP A 182 -9.24 14.83 32.63
N SER A 183 -8.90 15.68 33.60
CA SER A 183 -8.70 17.11 33.35
C SER A 183 -7.46 17.43 32.49
N ASP A 184 -6.48 16.54 32.44
CA ASP A 184 -5.25 16.66 31.65
C ASP A 184 -5.44 16.34 30.15
N GLN A 185 -6.56 15.69 29.78
CA GLN A 185 -6.83 15.31 28.42
C GLN A 185 -7.07 16.53 27.51
N GLN A 186 -6.32 16.65 26.43
CA GLN A 186 -6.61 17.58 25.34
C GLN A 186 -7.53 16.88 24.32
N ILE A 187 -8.52 17.62 23.82
CA ILE A 187 -9.54 17.07 22.90
C ILE A 187 -9.32 17.60 21.49
N ALA A 188 -9.40 16.69 20.52
CA ALA A 188 -9.61 16.98 19.10
C ALA A 188 -10.94 16.36 18.66
N SER A 189 -11.84 17.13 18.03
CA SER A 189 -13.14 16.59 17.60
C SER A 189 -13.67 17.28 16.36
N SER A 190 -14.67 16.68 15.74
CA SER A 190 -15.46 17.28 14.67
C SER A 190 -16.29 18.48 15.17
N GLY A 191 -16.47 18.60 16.48
CA GLY A 191 -17.26 19.66 17.13
C GLY A 191 -16.39 20.74 17.74
N VAL A 192 -16.96 21.95 17.83
CA VAL A 192 -16.36 23.09 18.53
C VAL A 192 -16.70 23.01 20.02
N ILE A 193 -15.73 23.28 20.88
CA ILE A 193 -15.95 23.36 22.32
C ILE A 193 -16.74 24.63 22.62
N VAL A 194 -17.95 24.46 23.15
CA VAL A 194 -18.85 25.58 23.53
C VAL A 194 -18.96 25.76 25.04
N GLY A 195 -18.43 24.86 25.85
CA GLY A 195 -18.40 24.97 27.29
C GLY A 195 -17.47 23.95 27.94
N GLU A 196 -16.82 24.35 29.02
CA GLU A 196 -15.95 23.47 29.82
C GLU A 196 -16.19 23.74 31.31
N GLU A 197 -16.35 22.69 32.12
CA GLU A 197 -16.57 22.71 33.55
C GLU A 197 -15.60 21.74 34.24
N LYS A 198 -14.85 22.20 35.22
CA LYS A 198 -14.01 21.34 36.06
C LYS A 198 -14.85 20.70 37.16
N LEU A 199 -14.73 19.41 37.33
CA LEU A 199 -15.43 18.64 38.35
C LEU A 199 -14.57 18.47 39.59
N ALA A 200 -15.24 18.29 40.76
CA ALA A 200 -14.56 18.14 42.05
C ALA A 200 -13.72 16.86 42.19
N ASP A 201 -13.96 15.87 41.36
CA ASP A 201 -13.25 14.55 41.32
C ASP A 201 -11.98 14.53 40.43
N GLY A 202 -11.51 15.72 39.97
CA GLY A 202 -10.31 15.81 39.11
C GLY A 202 -10.58 15.60 37.63
N ARG A 203 -11.84 15.43 37.22
CA ARG A 203 -12.28 15.35 35.83
C ARG A 203 -12.73 16.70 35.28
N LYS A 204 -13.00 16.76 34.02
CA LYS A 204 -13.67 17.87 33.35
C LYS A 204 -14.85 17.39 32.51
N LYS A 205 -15.83 18.25 32.37
CA LYS A 205 -17.02 18.08 31.52
C LYS A 205 -16.95 19.10 30.40
N VAL A 206 -16.98 18.62 29.16
CA VAL A 206 -16.81 19.46 27.97
C VAL A 206 -18.03 19.29 27.08
N ARG A 207 -18.65 20.40 26.67
CA ARG A 207 -19.75 20.41 25.70
C ARG A 207 -19.22 20.83 24.34
N LEU A 208 -19.58 20.06 23.31
CA LEU A 208 -19.11 20.16 21.92
C LEU A 208 -20.33 20.22 20.99
N GLU A 209 -20.30 21.13 20.01
CA GLU A 209 -21.33 21.23 18.98
C GLU A 209 -20.70 21.08 17.60
N ALA A 210 -21.28 20.18 16.77
CA ALA A 210 -20.96 20.05 15.35
C ALA A 210 -22.21 20.15 14.50
N LYS A 211 -22.17 20.92 13.41
CA LYS A 211 -23.30 21.15 12.51
C LYS A 211 -22.92 20.85 11.08
N GLY A 212 -23.66 19.99 10.41
CA GLY A 212 -23.41 19.61 9.02
C GLY A 212 -22.23 18.67 8.84
N THR A 213 -21.81 17.93 9.87
CA THR A 213 -20.78 16.89 9.78
C THR A 213 -21.43 15.51 9.56
N ARG A 214 -20.70 14.61 8.87
CA ARG A 214 -21.25 13.29 8.51
C ARG A 214 -21.00 12.22 9.55
N ASP A 215 -20.09 12.48 10.48
CA ASP A 215 -19.85 11.71 11.70
C ASP A 215 -19.43 12.65 12.83
N PHE A 216 -19.23 12.09 14.02
CA PHE A 216 -18.65 12.81 15.15
C PHE A 216 -17.37 12.11 15.58
N ALA A 217 -16.24 12.58 15.05
CA ALA A 217 -14.93 12.11 15.47
C ALA A 217 -14.53 12.75 16.81
N PHE A 218 -13.91 11.96 17.68
CA PHE A 218 -13.46 12.39 18.99
C PHE A 218 -12.15 11.70 19.35
N LEU A 219 -11.10 12.51 19.58
CA LEU A 219 -9.82 12.03 20.06
C LEU A 219 -9.46 12.77 21.35
N CYS A 220 -8.75 12.09 22.24
CA CYS A 220 -8.18 12.74 23.40
C CYS A 220 -6.84 12.11 23.82
N SER A 221 -5.95 12.96 24.32
CA SER A 221 -4.65 12.57 24.86
C SER A 221 -4.06 13.66 25.75
N PRO A 222 -3.35 13.32 26.83
CA PRO A 222 -2.58 14.31 27.59
C PRO A 222 -1.30 14.72 26.84
N ARG A 223 -0.91 14.00 25.77
CA ARG A 223 0.30 14.25 25.00
C ARG A 223 0.16 15.35 23.95
N PHE A 224 -1.08 15.72 23.59
CA PHE A 224 -1.28 16.72 22.53
C PHE A 224 -0.78 18.10 22.92
N LYS A 225 0.07 18.67 22.06
CA LYS A 225 0.42 20.10 22.03
C LYS A 225 -0.37 20.75 20.91
N ILE A 226 -0.93 21.91 21.17
CA ILE A 226 -1.79 22.62 20.23
C ILE A 226 -1.01 23.77 19.63
N LEU A 227 -0.89 23.76 18.30
CA LEU A 227 -0.41 24.88 17.50
C LEU A 227 -1.59 25.42 16.70
N GLU A 228 -1.90 26.73 16.85
CA GLU A 228 -3.09 27.29 16.20
C GLU A 228 -2.82 28.66 15.57
N THR A 229 -3.63 29.01 14.57
CA THR A 229 -3.66 30.32 13.94
C THR A 229 -5.04 30.65 13.44
N GLU A 230 -5.28 31.91 13.09
CA GLU A 230 -6.49 32.35 12.41
C GLU A 230 -6.16 32.91 11.04
N ILE A 231 -6.94 32.50 10.04
CA ILE A 231 -6.78 32.96 8.67
C ILE A 231 -8.08 33.52 8.11
N LYS A 232 -7.95 34.53 7.23
CA LYS A 232 -9.07 35.04 6.43
C LYS A 232 -9.22 34.21 5.17
N LEU A 233 -10.42 33.71 4.92
CA LEU A 233 -10.74 32.98 3.70
C LEU A 233 -11.49 33.85 2.70
N PRO A 234 -11.26 33.66 1.38
CA PRO A 234 -12.06 34.27 0.33
C PRO A 234 -13.55 33.97 0.52
N GLY A 235 -14.41 35.00 0.45
CA GLY A 235 -15.85 34.84 0.55
C GLY A 235 -16.40 34.56 1.95
N ARG A 236 -15.58 34.69 3.00
CA ARG A 236 -15.99 34.50 4.39
C ARG A 236 -15.68 35.73 5.25
N GLU A 237 -16.65 36.17 6.04
CA GLU A 237 -16.51 37.36 6.91
C GLU A 237 -15.71 37.06 8.20
N THR A 238 -15.96 35.89 8.81
CA THR A 238 -15.28 35.48 10.05
C THR A 238 -13.99 34.72 9.75
N PRO A 239 -12.89 34.96 10.46
CA PRO A 239 -11.67 34.16 10.33
C PRO A 239 -11.93 32.69 10.57
N LEU A 240 -11.16 31.81 9.90
CA LEU A 240 -11.11 30.39 10.19
C LEU A 240 -10.02 30.15 11.23
N LYS A 241 -10.35 29.45 12.31
CA LYS A 241 -9.37 28.95 13.26
C LYS A 241 -8.81 27.61 12.78
N VAL A 242 -7.50 27.54 12.57
CA VAL A 242 -6.78 26.33 12.16
C VAL A 242 -5.95 25.85 13.33
N LYS A 243 -6.06 24.57 13.67
CA LYS A 243 -5.36 23.91 14.76
C LYS A 243 -4.58 22.70 14.27
N ILE A 244 -3.38 22.50 14.78
CA ILE A 244 -2.62 21.26 14.69
C ILE A 244 -2.42 20.74 16.11
N GLN A 245 -2.87 19.53 16.38
CA GLN A 245 -2.66 18.84 17.64
C GLN A 245 -1.71 17.69 17.42
N ALA A 246 -0.47 17.83 17.86
CA ALA A 246 0.59 16.86 17.65
C ALA A 246 1.35 16.56 18.94
N PHE A 247 2.20 15.55 18.93
CA PHE A 247 3.08 15.26 20.04
C PHE A 247 4.26 16.25 20.06
N GLU A 248 4.81 16.50 21.24
CA GLU A 248 5.88 17.50 21.43
C GLU A 248 7.11 17.18 20.58
N GLU A 249 7.44 15.91 20.40
CA GLU A 249 8.56 15.43 19.60
C GLU A 249 8.41 15.69 18.10
N HIS A 250 7.22 16.01 17.61
CA HIS A 250 6.90 16.20 16.19
C HIS A 250 6.62 17.66 15.80
N GLU A 251 7.18 18.62 16.52
CA GLU A 251 6.95 20.06 16.32
C GLU A 251 7.25 20.53 14.89
N PHE A 252 8.28 19.95 14.23
CA PHE A 252 8.62 20.30 12.84
C PHE A 252 7.45 20.10 11.90
N TYR A 253 6.89 18.88 11.88
CA TYR A 253 5.76 18.59 11.01
C TYR A 253 4.49 19.30 11.44
N ALA A 254 4.29 19.56 12.73
CA ALA A 254 3.16 20.36 13.19
C ALA A 254 3.19 21.78 12.57
N LYS A 255 4.36 22.43 12.50
CA LYS A 255 4.53 23.74 11.86
C LYS A 255 4.33 23.66 10.33
N GLU A 256 4.90 22.64 9.67
CA GLU A 256 4.72 22.46 8.22
C GLU A 256 3.26 22.18 7.87
N PHE A 257 2.54 21.38 8.66
CA PHE A 257 1.12 21.11 8.46
C PHE A 257 0.26 22.35 8.67
N LEU A 258 0.56 23.18 9.67
CA LEU A 258 -0.14 24.43 9.83
C LEU A 258 0.00 25.32 8.60
N ARG A 259 1.21 25.44 8.07
CA ARG A 259 1.50 26.22 6.85
C ARG A 259 0.73 25.70 5.63
N ILE A 260 0.82 24.38 5.36
CA ILE A 260 0.21 23.81 4.16
C ILE A 260 -1.33 23.82 4.25
N VAL A 261 -1.90 23.60 5.42
CA VAL A 261 -3.35 23.71 5.64
C VAL A 261 -3.84 25.12 5.33
N CYS A 262 -3.15 26.15 5.81
CA CYS A 262 -3.51 27.54 5.53
C CYS A 262 -3.47 27.84 4.01
N GLU A 263 -2.44 27.36 3.29
CA GLU A 263 -2.35 27.49 1.82
C GLU A 263 -3.51 26.75 1.12
N CYS A 264 -3.81 25.49 1.53
CA CYS A 264 -4.89 24.70 0.97
C CYS A 264 -6.26 25.34 1.21
N MET A 265 -6.55 25.78 2.43
CA MET A 265 -7.83 26.38 2.79
C MET A 265 -8.12 27.64 1.98
N VAL A 266 -7.12 28.48 1.73
CA VAL A 266 -7.25 29.66 0.85
C VAL A 266 -7.50 29.25 -0.59
N THR A 267 -6.68 28.32 -1.13
CA THR A 267 -6.75 27.92 -2.53
C THR A 267 -8.05 27.19 -2.84
N TYR A 268 -8.46 26.23 -2.00
CA TYR A 268 -9.70 25.47 -2.19
C TYR A 268 -10.95 26.35 -2.00
N SER A 269 -10.88 27.34 -1.11
CA SER A 269 -11.95 28.35 -0.99
C SER A 269 -12.11 29.20 -2.26
N LEU A 270 -11.01 29.51 -2.98
CA LEU A 270 -11.04 30.18 -4.28
C LEU A 270 -11.60 29.27 -5.37
N TRP A 271 -11.27 27.99 -5.37
CA TRP A 271 -11.71 27.05 -6.40
C TRP A 271 -13.16 26.62 -6.23
N PHE A 272 -13.59 26.33 -5.01
CA PHE A 272 -14.90 25.71 -4.72
C PHE A 272 -15.89 26.62 -3.99
N GLY A 273 -15.39 27.68 -3.35
CA GLY A 273 -16.15 28.55 -2.45
C GLY A 273 -15.75 28.34 -0.99
N PRO A 274 -16.19 29.23 -0.09
CA PRO A 274 -15.69 29.33 1.29
C PRO A 274 -15.95 28.06 2.08
N TYR A 275 -14.97 27.69 2.93
CA TYR A 275 -15.10 26.64 3.94
C TYR A 275 -16.11 27.07 5.01
N PRO A 276 -17.17 26.28 5.30
CA PRO A 276 -18.29 26.76 6.12
C PRO A 276 -18.09 26.60 7.63
N TYR A 277 -17.24 25.64 8.06
CA TYR A 277 -17.11 25.34 9.48
C TYR A 277 -16.24 26.37 10.21
N PRO A 278 -16.45 26.61 11.53
CA PRO A 278 -15.75 27.66 12.27
C PRO A 278 -14.28 27.34 12.56
N GLU A 279 -13.93 26.07 12.67
CA GLU A 279 -12.59 25.56 12.96
C GLU A 279 -12.21 24.43 11.99
N PHE A 280 -10.90 24.22 11.85
CA PHE A 280 -10.35 23.04 11.20
C PHE A 280 -9.16 22.53 12.01
N THR A 281 -9.10 21.21 12.24
CA THR A 281 -8.05 20.60 13.07
C THR A 281 -7.40 19.45 12.33
N ILE A 282 -6.04 19.41 12.31
CA ILE A 282 -5.30 18.18 12.07
C ILE A 282 -4.86 17.64 13.43
N VAL A 283 -5.03 16.34 13.64
CA VAL A 283 -4.63 15.65 14.87
C VAL A 283 -3.74 14.45 14.55
N GLU A 284 -2.62 14.36 15.24
CA GLU A 284 -1.75 13.21 15.21
C GLU A 284 -2.40 12.02 15.92
N SER A 285 -2.33 10.84 15.31
CA SER A 285 -2.99 9.65 15.81
C SER A 285 -2.26 8.39 15.37
N TYR A 286 -2.64 7.27 15.94
CA TYR A 286 -2.18 5.93 15.54
C TYR A 286 -3.20 5.26 14.62
N PHE A 287 -3.48 5.93 13.51
CA PHE A 287 -4.49 5.47 12.57
C PHE A 287 -4.02 4.27 11.73
N GLY A 288 -2.74 4.26 11.35
CA GLY A 288 -2.15 3.19 10.56
C GLY A 288 -2.31 3.32 9.04
N TRP A 289 -3.13 4.25 8.55
CA TRP A 289 -3.47 4.46 7.14
C TRP A 289 -3.25 5.92 6.73
N ASN A 290 -2.09 6.43 6.78
CA ASN A 290 -1.71 7.80 6.45
C ASN A 290 -2.66 8.88 6.98
N GLY A 291 -3.86 9.07 6.40
CA GLY A 291 -4.85 10.05 6.80
C GLY A 291 -6.28 9.51 6.92
N ASN A 292 -7.17 10.26 7.61
CA ASN A 292 -8.60 9.99 7.73
C ASN A 292 -9.38 11.31 7.86
N GLU A 293 -10.27 11.55 6.92
CA GLU A 293 -10.92 12.80 6.55
C GLU A 293 -12.25 13.08 7.27
N CYS A 294 -12.27 13.17 8.59
CA CYS A 294 -13.48 13.51 9.33
C CYS A 294 -13.91 14.97 9.10
N GLY A 295 -15.18 15.28 9.34
CA GLY A 295 -15.70 16.65 9.21
C GLY A 295 -15.03 17.61 10.16
N SER A 296 -14.43 18.69 9.65
CA SER A 296 -13.62 19.69 10.35
C SER A 296 -12.43 19.14 11.16
N LEU A 297 -12.12 17.86 11.03
CA LEU A 297 -11.02 17.17 11.70
C LEU A 297 -10.38 16.17 10.74
N VAL A 298 -9.09 16.19 10.61
CA VAL A 298 -8.31 15.18 9.90
C VAL A 298 -7.35 14.48 10.86
N MET A 299 -7.43 13.15 10.94
CA MET A 299 -6.43 12.35 11.63
C MET A 299 -5.26 12.07 10.70
N ILE A 300 -4.04 12.27 11.16
CA ILE A 300 -2.81 11.89 10.44
C ILE A 300 -2.02 10.91 11.30
N ASP A 301 -1.55 9.84 10.67
CA ASP A 301 -0.78 8.79 11.34
C ASP A 301 0.58 9.32 11.85
N ASP A 302 1.02 8.87 13.04
CA ASP A 302 2.28 9.28 13.67
C ASP A 302 3.50 8.99 12.80
N ARG A 303 3.43 7.98 11.92
CA ARG A 303 4.49 7.64 10.98
C ARG A 303 4.78 8.74 9.96
N ILE A 304 3.77 9.56 9.62
CA ILE A 304 3.95 10.74 8.74
C ILE A 304 4.69 11.85 9.50
N PHE A 305 4.36 12.07 10.77
CA PHE A 305 5.08 13.01 11.62
C PHE A 305 6.52 12.56 11.92
N SER A 306 6.79 11.26 11.86
CA SER A 306 8.12 10.67 12.09
C SER A 306 8.92 10.46 10.80
N MET A 307 8.57 11.08 9.67
CA MET A 307 9.36 11.03 8.44
C MET A 307 10.58 11.98 8.53
N PRO A 308 11.69 11.69 7.83
CA PRO A 308 12.78 12.63 7.68
C PRO A 308 12.30 13.99 7.17
N HIS A 309 12.88 15.09 7.66
CA HIS A 309 12.42 16.43 7.30
C HIS A 309 12.51 16.75 5.80
N PHE A 310 13.43 16.11 5.09
CA PHE A 310 13.51 16.24 3.63
C PHE A 310 12.32 15.60 2.88
N ALA A 311 11.50 14.77 3.54
CA ALA A 311 10.30 14.16 2.97
C ALA A 311 9.03 15.04 3.10
N LYS A 312 9.15 16.28 3.54
CA LYS A 312 8.01 17.18 3.77
C LYS A 312 7.12 17.40 2.55
N ARG A 313 7.64 17.29 1.32
CA ARG A 313 6.84 17.40 0.09
C ARG A 313 5.87 16.24 -0.09
N TYR A 314 6.24 15.05 0.37
CA TYR A 314 5.31 13.92 0.44
C TYR A 314 4.19 14.22 1.44
N ALA A 315 4.54 14.75 2.61
CA ALA A 315 3.54 15.15 3.60
C ALA A 315 2.63 16.28 3.08
N GLU A 316 3.15 17.28 2.34
CA GLU A 316 2.32 18.29 1.67
C GLU A 316 1.30 17.68 0.71
N TYR A 317 1.71 16.66 -0.06
CA TYR A 317 0.79 15.93 -0.95
C TYR A 317 -0.35 15.28 -0.15
N LEU A 318 -0.04 14.54 0.91
CA LEU A 318 -1.03 13.90 1.76
C LEU A 318 -1.97 14.92 2.40
N ILE A 319 -1.43 15.97 3.05
CA ILE A 319 -2.26 16.98 3.72
C ILE A 319 -3.16 17.70 2.74
N SER A 320 -2.69 18.03 1.53
CA SER A 320 -3.54 18.68 0.51
C SER A 320 -4.68 17.78 0.03
N HIS A 321 -4.48 16.47 0.01
CA HIS A 321 -5.52 15.49 -0.29
C HIS A 321 -6.59 15.46 0.82
N GLU A 322 -6.19 15.28 2.07
CA GLU A 322 -7.10 15.21 3.23
C GLU A 322 -7.89 16.50 3.45
N VAL A 323 -7.26 17.67 3.21
CA VAL A 323 -7.96 18.97 3.27
C VAL A 323 -9.00 19.11 2.15
N CYS A 324 -8.75 18.53 0.96
CA CYS A 324 -9.69 18.58 -0.14
C CYS A 324 -11.01 17.86 0.18
N HIS A 325 -10.96 16.79 0.96
CA HIS A 325 -12.13 16.06 1.44
C HIS A 325 -13.06 16.91 2.32
N GLN A 326 -12.63 18.06 2.82
CA GLN A 326 -13.54 18.97 3.53
C GLN A 326 -14.63 19.54 2.62
N TRP A 327 -14.38 19.62 1.30
CA TRP A 327 -15.38 19.97 0.28
C TRP A 327 -15.99 18.73 -0.36
N TRP A 328 -15.14 17.78 -0.81
CA TRP A 328 -15.57 16.57 -1.53
C TRP A 328 -15.49 15.37 -0.59
N TYR A 329 -16.55 14.98 -0.01
CA TYR A 329 -16.95 14.04 1.02
C TYR A 329 -17.67 14.73 2.20
N ASN A 330 -17.07 15.73 2.90
CA ASN A 330 -17.69 16.29 4.09
C ASN A 330 -18.81 17.29 3.77
N LEU A 331 -18.54 18.34 3.00
CA LEU A 331 -19.55 19.32 2.62
C LEU A 331 -20.51 18.77 1.56
N VAL A 332 -19.98 18.26 0.46
CA VAL A 332 -20.71 17.51 -0.57
C VAL A 332 -20.46 16.03 -0.34
N GLY A 333 -21.48 15.32 0.18
CA GLY A 333 -21.35 13.90 0.48
C GLY A 333 -21.33 13.01 -0.73
N THR A 334 -20.83 11.82 -0.55
CA THR A 334 -20.66 10.80 -1.58
C THR A 334 -21.11 9.43 -1.07
N ASP A 335 -21.36 8.49 -1.96
CA ASP A 335 -21.49 7.07 -1.62
C ASP A 335 -20.12 6.40 -1.68
N GLY A 336 -19.36 6.46 -0.61
CA GLY A 336 -18.01 5.91 -0.55
C GLY A 336 -17.93 4.38 -0.73
N TYR A 337 -19.06 3.67 -0.70
CA TYR A 337 -19.09 2.23 -0.95
C TYR A 337 -19.34 1.88 -2.42
N ARG A 338 -20.27 2.57 -3.10
CA ARG A 338 -20.65 2.26 -4.49
C ARG A 338 -19.99 3.16 -5.51
N GLU A 339 -19.58 4.35 -5.09
CA GLU A 339 -19.09 5.44 -5.93
C GLU A 339 -17.83 6.09 -5.34
N THR A 340 -16.89 5.29 -4.82
CA THR A 340 -15.62 5.74 -4.19
C THR A 340 -14.83 6.73 -5.06
N TRP A 341 -15.03 6.69 -6.37
CA TRP A 341 -14.45 7.64 -7.31
C TRP A 341 -14.83 9.11 -7.02
N MET A 342 -16.05 9.37 -6.49
CA MET A 342 -16.58 10.71 -6.33
C MET A 342 -15.85 11.57 -5.30
N ASP A 343 -15.21 10.98 -4.31
CA ASP A 343 -14.41 11.69 -3.31
C ASP A 343 -12.91 11.51 -3.53
N GLU A 344 -12.46 10.28 -3.63
CA GLU A 344 -11.04 9.94 -3.67
C GLU A 344 -10.34 10.42 -4.95
N SER A 345 -11.00 10.29 -6.10
CA SER A 345 -10.44 10.80 -7.35
C SER A 345 -10.40 12.32 -7.39
N LEU A 346 -11.46 12.99 -6.91
CA LEU A 346 -11.49 14.44 -6.83
C LEU A 346 -10.42 14.97 -5.86
N ALA A 347 -10.32 14.38 -4.66
CA ALA A 347 -9.30 14.80 -3.68
C ALA A 347 -7.88 14.57 -4.21
N THR A 348 -7.62 13.42 -4.84
CA THR A 348 -6.33 13.11 -5.47
C THR A 348 -6.02 14.10 -6.61
N TYR A 349 -6.96 14.34 -7.51
CA TYR A 349 -6.76 15.27 -8.61
C TYR A 349 -6.47 16.69 -8.12
N PHE A 350 -7.29 17.24 -7.22
CA PHE A 350 -7.13 18.60 -6.74
C PHE A 350 -5.88 18.79 -5.86
N SER A 351 -5.43 17.77 -5.14
CA SER A 351 -4.13 17.80 -4.46
C SER A 351 -2.97 17.89 -5.46
N HIS A 352 -3.01 17.12 -6.55
CA HIS A 352 -2.02 17.24 -7.62
C HIS A 352 -2.05 18.60 -8.31
N ARG A 353 -3.25 19.11 -8.60
CA ARG A 353 -3.44 20.43 -9.18
C ARG A 353 -2.89 21.53 -8.26
N PHE A 354 -3.17 21.47 -6.96
CA PHE A 354 -2.64 22.38 -5.96
C PHE A 354 -1.11 22.40 -5.96
N LEU A 355 -0.48 21.23 -5.93
CA LEU A 355 0.97 21.11 -5.95
C LEU A 355 1.59 21.53 -7.28
N ASN A 356 0.93 21.27 -8.42
CA ASN A 356 1.38 21.77 -9.72
C ASN A 356 1.46 23.30 -9.73
N GLN A 357 0.46 23.98 -9.17
CA GLN A 357 0.42 25.45 -9.12
C GLN A 357 1.40 26.03 -8.10
N THR A 358 1.56 25.40 -6.95
CA THR A 358 2.34 25.96 -5.83
C THR A 358 3.79 25.48 -5.78
N ARG A 359 4.10 24.31 -6.32
CA ARG A 359 5.42 23.67 -6.25
C ARG A 359 6.03 23.34 -7.62
N GLY A 360 5.29 23.62 -8.71
CA GLY A 360 5.70 23.33 -10.08
C GLY A 360 5.20 21.98 -10.60
N LYS A 361 5.07 21.88 -11.93
CA LYS A 361 4.56 20.69 -12.63
C LYS A 361 5.43 19.49 -12.31
N ASN A 362 4.79 18.39 -11.87
CA ASN A 362 5.42 17.12 -11.56
C ASN A 362 6.65 17.25 -10.61
N ASN A 363 6.51 18.04 -9.52
CA ASN A 363 7.57 18.30 -8.57
C ASN A 363 8.05 17.01 -7.88
N GLU A 364 9.28 17.08 -7.37
CA GLU A 364 9.89 16.02 -6.57
C GLU A 364 9.31 15.99 -5.16
N LEU A 365 9.19 14.79 -4.59
CA LEU A 365 8.60 14.56 -3.27
C LEU A 365 9.60 14.66 -2.11
N LEU A 366 10.92 14.60 -2.41
CA LEU A 366 11.96 14.74 -1.41
C LEU A 366 12.70 16.06 -1.63
N GLU A 367 12.80 16.87 -0.58
CA GLU A 367 13.47 18.17 -0.61
C GLU A 367 14.85 18.05 0.06
N TYR A 368 15.80 17.51 -0.68
CA TYR A 368 17.14 17.33 -0.17
C TYR A 368 17.89 18.64 0.05
N PRO A 369 18.77 18.72 1.07
CA PRO A 369 19.78 19.78 1.16
C PRO A 369 20.63 19.86 -0.10
N ASP A 370 21.19 21.05 -0.41
CA ASP A 370 21.95 21.26 -1.65
C ASP A 370 23.09 20.26 -1.86
N SER A 371 23.75 19.84 -0.78
CA SER A 371 24.83 18.83 -0.83
C SER A 371 24.36 17.42 -1.21
N LEU A 372 23.07 17.13 -1.09
CA LEU A 372 22.46 15.81 -1.33
C LEU A 372 21.53 15.78 -2.54
N LYS A 373 21.38 16.88 -3.28
CA LYS A 373 20.51 16.96 -4.49
C LYS A 373 20.90 15.99 -5.61
N TRP A 374 22.08 15.40 -5.53
CA TRP A 374 22.52 14.36 -6.46
C TRP A 374 21.89 12.98 -6.17
N LEU A 375 21.28 12.78 -5.00
CA LEU A 375 20.58 11.55 -4.67
C LEU A 375 19.34 11.36 -5.56
N PRO A 376 18.92 10.12 -5.79
CA PRO A 376 17.69 9.85 -6.51
C PRO A 376 16.49 10.48 -5.80
N ASN A 377 15.57 11.05 -6.57
CA ASN A 377 14.36 11.65 -6.04
C ASN A 377 13.13 10.98 -6.67
N ILE A 378 12.02 11.08 -6.01
CA ILE A 378 10.74 10.52 -6.43
C ILE A 378 9.96 11.66 -7.08
N LYS A 379 9.63 11.52 -8.36
CA LYS A 379 8.69 12.43 -9.01
C LYS A 379 7.27 12.05 -8.64
N ARG A 380 6.43 13.03 -8.38
CA ARG A 380 5.05 12.80 -7.93
C ARG A 380 4.23 11.96 -8.91
N GLU A 381 4.39 12.18 -10.22
CA GLU A 381 3.72 11.40 -11.24
C GLU A 381 4.21 9.96 -11.30
N ASP A 382 5.54 9.75 -11.17
CA ASP A 382 6.10 8.40 -11.07
C ASP A 382 5.55 7.66 -9.85
N TYR A 383 5.48 8.32 -8.68
CA TYR A 383 4.91 7.75 -7.45
C TYR A 383 3.46 7.30 -7.64
N ARG A 384 2.63 8.16 -8.25
CA ARG A 384 1.23 7.89 -8.52
C ARG A 384 1.05 6.75 -9.53
N MET A 385 1.67 6.86 -10.68
CA MET A 385 1.35 5.99 -11.82
C MET A 385 2.03 4.62 -11.77
N ASN A 386 3.12 4.45 -11.02
CA ASN A 386 3.73 3.12 -10.85
C ASN A 386 2.75 2.09 -10.26
N GLY A 387 1.91 2.47 -9.29
CA GLY A 387 0.86 1.61 -8.73
C GLY A 387 -0.16 1.17 -9.77
N PHE A 388 -0.66 2.13 -10.55
CA PHE A 388 -1.62 1.87 -11.62
C PHE A 388 -1.06 0.93 -12.70
N TYR A 389 0.13 1.21 -13.23
CA TYR A 389 0.74 0.35 -14.25
C TYR A 389 1.07 -1.05 -13.75
N GLY A 390 1.44 -1.16 -12.48
CA GLY A 390 1.57 -2.46 -11.83
C GLY A 390 0.26 -3.24 -11.80
N SER A 391 -0.85 -2.59 -11.47
CA SER A 391 -2.17 -3.22 -11.47
C SER A 391 -2.63 -3.63 -12.87
N VAL A 392 -2.44 -2.77 -13.87
CA VAL A 392 -2.75 -3.10 -15.28
C VAL A 392 -1.97 -4.32 -15.75
N GLY A 393 -0.67 -4.36 -15.47
CA GLY A 393 0.18 -5.49 -15.86
C GLY A 393 -0.20 -6.81 -15.19
N ARG A 394 -0.78 -6.76 -13.98
CA ARG A 394 -1.27 -7.95 -13.27
C ARG A 394 -2.69 -8.37 -13.68
N GLY A 395 -3.35 -7.62 -14.55
CA GLY A 395 -4.74 -7.87 -14.92
C GLY A 395 -5.77 -7.36 -13.88
N ASP A 396 -5.37 -6.46 -12.99
CA ASP A 396 -6.23 -5.84 -11.98
C ASP A 396 -7.02 -4.62 -12.49
N ASN A 397 -6.91 -4.31 -13.78
CA ASN A 397 -7.67 -3.20 -14.36
C ASN A 397 -9.16 -3.56 -14.43
N THR A 398 -9.99 -2.83 -13.71
CA THR A 398 -11.43 -3.08 -13.59
C THR A 398 -12.22 -1.77 -13.68
N SER A 399 -13.55 -1.89 -13.71
CA SER A 399 -14.46 -0.75 -13.58
C SER A 399 -14.17 0.04 -12.29
N ILE A 400 -14.14 1.37 -12.38
CA ILE A 400 -14.00 2.23 -11.21
C ILE A 400 -15.32 2.35 -10.45
N LEU A 401 -16.43 2.31 -11.18
CA LEU A 401 -17.78 2.44 -10.60
C LEU A 401 -18.32 1.04 -10.26
N GLN A 402 -17.97 0.58 -9.09
CA GLN A 402 -18.43 -0.70 -8.53
C GLN A 402 -18.41 -0.67 -6.99
N PRO A 403 -19.16 -1.56 -6.31
CA PRO A 403 -19.07 -1.70 -4.87
C PRO A 403 -17.63 -1.96 -4.40
N MET A 404 -17.24 -1.32 -3.29
CA MET A 404 -15.86 -1.31 -2.78
C MET A 404 -15.29 -2.72 -2.56
N ASP A 405 -16.09 -3.66 -2.05
CA ASP A 405 -15.69 -5.05 -1.84
C ASP A 405 -15.34 -5.78 -3.14
N LYS A 406 -15.85 -5.33 -4.29
CA LYS A 406 -15.56 -5.91 -5.61
C LYS A 406 -14.15 -5.57 -6.12
N PHE A 407 -13.50 -4.55 -5.58
CA PHE A 407 -12.05 -4.35 -5.82
C PHE A 407 -11.22 -5.47 -5.16
N GLY A 408 -11.78 -6.15 -4.16
CA GLY A 408 -11.19 -7.29 -3.48
C GLY A 408 -9.97 -6.97 -2.62
N HIS A 409 -9.23 -5.91 -2.93
CA HIS A 409 -8.06 -5.49 -2.18
C HIS A 409 -7.81 -3.98 -2.26
N VAL A 410 -7.25 -3.40 -1.20
CA VAL A 410 -6.96 -1.96 -1.11
C VAL A 410 -6.03 -1.46 -2.21
N VAL A 411 -5.05 -2.27 -2.66
CA VAL A 411 -4.13 -1.88 -3.74
C VAL A 411 -4.86 -1.68 -5.05
N THR A 412 -5.81 -2.57 -5.40
CA THR A 412 -6.67 -2.40 -6.59
C THR A 412 -7.54 -1.16 -6.45
N LEU A 413 -8.13 -0.93 -5.27
CA LEU A 413 -8.91 0.29 -5.01
C LEU A 413 -8.07 1.54 -5.25
N PHE A 414 -6.86 1.62 -4.67
CA PHE A 414 -5.98 2.78 -4.85
C PHE A 414 -5.61 2.99 -6.31
N SER A 415 -5.19 1.95 -7.01
CA SER A 415 -4.84 2.04 -8.42
C SER A 415 -6.01 2.50 -9.30
N MET A 416 -7.24 2.06 -8.98
CA MET A 416 -8.43 2.39 -9.78
C MET A 416 -9.06 3.72 -9.37
N CYS A 417 -9.41 3.92 -8.09
CA CYS A 417 -10.13 5.11 -7.67
C CYS A 417 -9.21 6.32 -7.45
N TYR A 418 -8.01 6.13 -6.93
CA TYR A 418 -7.08 7.25 -6.70
C TYR A 418 -6.29 7.59 -7.97
N ASP A 419 -5.55 6.62 -8.55
CA ASP A 419 -4.61 6.90 -9.63
C ASP A 419 -5.32 7.07 -10.99
N LYS A 420 -5.95 6.00 -11.51
CA LYS A 420 -6.73 6.05 -12.75
C LYS A 420 -7.88 7.04 -12.64
N GLY A 421 -8.57 7.07 -11.49
CA GLY A 421 -9.70 7.97 -11.26
C GLY A 421 -9.33 9.44 -11.34
N ALA A 422 -8.22 9.86 -10.73
CA ALA A 422 -7.74 11.24 -10.83
C ALA A 422 -7.32 11.61 -12.26
N LYS A 423 -6.77 10.66 -13.05
CA LYS A 423 -6.51 10.88 -14.48
C LYS A 423 -7.79 11.11 -15.26
N ILE A 424 -8.87 10.39 -14.94
CA ILE A 424 -10.16 10.62 -15.59
C ILE A 424 -10.70 12.03 -15.28
N VAL A 425 -10.54 12.52 -14.05
CA VAL A 425 -10.87 13.91 -13.70
C VAL A 425 -10.03 14.91 -14.51
N GLU A 426 -8.72 14.63 -14.67
CA GLU A 426 -7.81 15.43 -15.50
C GLU A 426 -8.25 15.43 -16.97
N MET A 427 -8.71 14.30 -17.51
CA MET A 427 -9.27 14.20 -18.86
C MET A 427 -10.54 15.04 -19.02
N ILE A 428 -11.41 15.08 -18.00
CA ILE A 428 -12.62 15.93 -18.00
C ILE A 428 -12.21 17.40 -18.08
N GLU A 429 -11.30 17.87 -17.21
CA GLU A 429 -10.81 19.24 -17.25
C GLU A 429 -10.16 19.57 -18.59
N SER A 430 -9.31 18.69 -19.12
CA SER A 430 -8.65 18.90 -20.42
C SER A 430 -9.64 19.07 -21.57
N ARG A 431 -10.81 18.41 -21.51
CA ARG A 431 -11.86 18.51 -22.55
C ARG A 431 -12.63 19.80 -22.51
N ILE A 432 -12.89 20.37 -21.33
CA ILE A 432 -13.77 21.54 -21.18
C ILE A 432 -13.01 22.83 -20.82
N GLY A 433 -11.76 22.69 -20.41
CA GLY A 433 -10.92 23.81 -19.99
C GLY A 433 -11.07 24.14 -18.50
N GLU A 434 -10.01 24.73 -17.95
CA GLU A 434 -9.84 24.99 -16.51
C GLU A 434 -11.00 25.80 -15.90
N GLN A 435 -11.37 26.92 -16.55
CA GLN A 435 -12.40 27.82 -16.00
C GLN A 435 -13.76 27.15 -15.98
N ALA A 436 -14.16 26.49 -17.08
CA ALA A 436 -15.43 25.79 -17.15
C ALA A 436 -15.52 24.64 -16.15
N PHE A 437 -14.42 23.91 -15.96
CA PHE A 437 -14.36 22.85 -14.96
C PHE A 437 -14.52 23.37 -13.52
N LEU A 438 -13.83 24.45 -13.16
CA LEU A 438 -14.01 25.08 -11.84
C LEU A 438 -15.41 25.65 -11.64
N ASP A 439 -16.07 26.13 -12.69
CA ASP A 439 -17.45 26.62 -12.63
C ASP A 439 -18.43 25.45 -12.36
N VAL A 440 -18.22 24.27 -12.98
CA VAL A 440 -18.96 23.04 -12.66
C VAL A 440 -18.77 22.71 -11.18
N MET A 441 -17.53 22.71 -10.67
CA MET A 441 -17.23 22.35 -9.29
C MET A 441 -17.88 23.33 -8.30
N ARG A 442 -17.84 24.63 -8.57
CA ARG A 442 -18.53 25.65 -7.75
C ARG A 442 -20.04 25.46 -7.75
N GLY A 443 -20.61 25.19 -8.93
CA GLY A 443 -22.05 24.94 -9.10
C GLY A 443 -22.49 23.68 -8.31
N ALA A 444 -21.75 22.59 -8.48
CA ALA A 444 -21.99 21.34 -7.77
C ALA A 444 -21.89 21.52 -6.24
N ARG A 445 -20.81 22.16 -5.76
CA ARG A 445 -20.66 22.47 -4.32
C ARG A 445 -21.85 23.25 -3.77
N LYS A 446 -22.32 24.29 -4.46
CA LYS A 446 -23.45 25.12 -4.00
C LYS A 446 -24.77 24.35 -3.99
N LYS A 447 -25.01 23.49 -5.00
CA LYS A 447 -26.25 22.73 -5.16
C LYS A 447 -26.37 21.57 -4.17
N TYR A 448 -25.25 20.90 -3.91
CA TYR A 448 -25.19 19.70 -3.08
C TYR A 448 -24.61 19.94 -1.69
N GLU A 449 -24.46 21.17 -1.25
CA GLU A 449 -24.01 21.52 0.10
C GLU A 449 -24.85 20.81 1.17
N TYR A 450 -24.19 20.03 2.05
CA TYR A 450 -24.77 19.16 3.07
C TYR A 450 -25.69 18.03 2.54
N LYS A 451 -25.66 17.78 1.24
CA LYS A 451 -26.38 16.68 0.58
C LYS A 451 -25.37 15.64 0.08
N VAL A 452 -25.90 14.57 -0.49
CA VAL A 452 -25.11 13.59 -1.23
C VAL A 452 -25.20 13.90 -2.72
N MET A 453 -24.07 13.88 -3.41
CA MET A 453 -23.95 13.98 -4.87
C MET A 453 -23.51 12.64 -5.43
N HIS A 454 -24.26 12.10 -6.35
CA HIS A 454 -23.95 10.86 -7.05
C HIS A 454 -23.19 11.12 -8.36
N VAL A 455 -22.56 10.10 -8.93
CA VAL A 455 -21.91 10.20 -10.26
C VAL A 455 -22.86 10.69 -11.33
N SER A 456 -24.11 10.22 -11.32
CA SER A 456 -25.15 10.69 -12.24
C SER A 456 -25.49 12.19 -12.08
N ASP A 457 -25.42 12.71 -10.87
CA ASP A 457 -25.61 14.13 -10.62
C ASP A 457 -24.45 14.96 -11.17
N PHE A 458 -23.22 14.50 -10.96
CA PHE A 458 -22.03 15.14 -11.50
C PHE A 458 -22.03 15.16 -13.03
N GLN A 459 -22.45 14.07 -13.68
CA GLN A 459 -22.64 13.99 -15.13
C GLN A 459 -23.62 15.07 -15.60
N LYS A 460 -24.77 15.24 -14.94
CA LYS A 460 -25.77 16.28 -15.28
C LYS A 460 -25.21 17.70 -15.15
N GLU A 461 -24.40 17.96 -14.14
CA GLU A 461 -23.74 19.27 -13.99
C GLU A 461 -22.76 19.55 -15.16
N LEU A 462 -22.00 18.53 -15.60
CA LEU A 462 -21.15 18.63 -16.79
C LEU A 462 -21.96 18.88 -18.07
N GLU A 463 -23.06 18.14 -18.25
CA GLU A 463 -23.96 18.29 -19.40
C GLU A 463 -24.63 19.67 -19.44
N ALA A 464 -25.06 20.16 -18.26
CA ALA A 464 -25.62 21.50 -18.16
C ALA A 464 -24.62 22.60 -18.48
N GLN A 465 -23.36 22.46 -18.09
CA GLN A 465 -22.30 23.43 -18.37
C GLN A 465 -21.84 23.39 -19.82
N THR A 466 -21.79 22.21 -20.45
CA THR A 466 -21.19 22.03 -21.77
C THR A 466 -22.21 22.00 -22.90
N GLY A 467 -23.49 21.77 -22.59
CA GLY A 467 -24.55 21.55 -23.58
C GLY A 467 -24.38 20.25 -24.39
N LYS A 468 -23.54 19.31 -23.94
CA LYS A 468 -23.24 18.06 -24.64
C LYS A 468 -23.48 16.88 -23.72
N SER A 469 -23.86 15.72 -24.27
CA SER A 469 -23.94 14.47 -23.51
C SER A 469 -22.54 13.99 -23.11
N TRP A 470 -22.43 13.49 -21.90
CA TRP A 470 -21.24 12.85 -21.34
C TRP A 470 -21.43 11.34 -21.12
N GLU A 471 -22.57 10.77 -21.53
CA GLU A 471 -22.92 9.36 -21.34
C GLU A 471 -21.85 8.42 -21.86
N ASP A 472 -21.40 8.59 -23.13
CA ASP A 472 -20.36 7.75 -23.75
C ASP A 472 -19.04 7.79 -22.97
N PHE A 473 -18.67 8.95 -22.43
CA PHE A 473 -17.46 9.11 -21.64
C PHE A 473 -17.56 8.35 -20.29
N PHE A 474 -18.68 8.49 -19.59
CA PHE A 474 -18.90 7.83 -18.29
C PHE A 474 -19.05 6.31 -18.46
N GLU A 475 -19.76 5.85 -19.49
CA GLU A 475 -19.85 4.42 -19.80
C GLU A 475 -18.49 3.79 -20.06
N LYS A 476 -17.63 4.45 -20.83
CA LYS A 476 -16.29 3.96 -21.13
C LYS A 476 -15.35 4.01 -19.93
N TRP A 477 -15.24 5.19 -19.30
CA TRP A 477 -14.16 5.43 -18.36
C TRP A 477 -14.48 5.08 -16.91
N LEU A 478 -15.75 5.12 -16.50
CA LEU A 478 -16.14 4.78 -15.13
C LEU A 478 -16.74 3.39 -15.03
N LYS A 479 -17.65 3.00 -15.94
CA LYS A 479 -18.30 1.69 -15.92
C LYS A 479 -17.52 0.63 -16.69
N GLY A 480 -16.77 1.01 -17.70
CA GLY A 480 -15.89 0.14 -18.47
C GLY A 480 -14.52 -0.06 -17.84
N ALA A 481 -13.82 -1.09 -18.27
CA ALA A 481 -12.45 -1.41 -17.88
C ALA A 481 -11.42 -1.24 -19.01
N GLY A 482 -11.82 -0.74 -20.19
CA GLY A 482 -10.91 -0.51 -21.30
C GLY A 482 -9.91 0.63 -21.05
N LEU A 483 -8.88 0.68 -21.89
CA LEU A 483 -7.80 1.66 -21.83
C LEU A 483 -7.55 2.22 -23.24
N THR A 484 -6.73 3.25 -23.34
CA THR A 484 -6.07 3.65 -24.59
C THR A 484 -4.70 2.98 -24.69
N ASP A 485 -4.14 2.87 -25.89
CA ASP A 485 -2.73 2.54 -26.13
C ASP A 485 -2.31 3.18 -27.45
N TRP A 486 -2.00 4.46 -27.38
CA TRP A 486 -1.49 5.20 -28.52
C TRP A 486 -0.01 4.86 -28.73
N ASN A 487 0.31 4.32 -29.89
CA ASN A 487 1.66 3.95 -30.30
C ASN A 487 2.15 4.85 -31.42
N LEU A 488 3.32 5.46 -31.25
CA LEU A 488 4.04 6.15 -32.29
C LEU A 488 4.79 5.11 -33.16
N GLU A 489 4.13 4.65 -34.26
CA GLU A 489 4.58 3.52 -35.06
C GLU A 489 5.79 3.88 -35.93
N SER A 490 5.73 5.00 -36.63
CA SER A 490 6.83 5.43 -37.50
C SER A 490 6.92 6.95 -37.65
N VAL A 491 8.13 7.42 -37.87
CA VAL A 491 8.45 8.83 -38.15
C VAL A 491 9.29 8.92 -39.41
N LYS A 492 8.92 9.82 -40.33
CA LYS A 492 9.70 10.19 -41.50
C LYS A 492 10.00 11.67 -41.46
N ILE A 493 11.20 12.07 -41.82
CA ILE A 493 11.60 13.46 -41.98
C ILE A 493 12.05 13.63 -43.44
N ASN A 494 11.38 14.56 -44.20
CA ASN A 494 11.63 14.76 -45.61
C ASN A 494 11.65 13.41 -46.38
N ASP A 495 10.62 12.55 -46.14
CA ASP A 495 10.42 11.23 -46.72
C ASP A 495 11.48 10.16 -46.35
N ALA A 496 12.49 10.48 -45.56
CA ALA A 496 13.46 9.53 -45.07
C ALA A 496 13.02 8.91 -43.72
N PRO A 497 12.94 7.58 -43.60
CA PRO A 497 12.55 6.93 -42.34
C PRO A 497 13.61 7.19 -41.25
N LEU A 498 13.15 7.58 -40.07
CA LEU A 498 13.98 7.72 -38.89
C LEU A 498 13.92 6.47 -38.01
N ALA A 499 15.07 5.86 -37.81
CA ALA A 499 15.18 4.72 -36.90
C ALA A 499 14.99 5.15 -35.43
N ARG A 500 14.22 4.40 -34.65
CA ARG A 500 14.20 4.54 -33.17
C ARG A 500 15.61 4.32 -32.63
N LYS A 501 16.18 5.30 -31.95
CA LYS A 501 17.46 5.14 -31.27
C LYS A 501 17.26 4.70 -29.83
N ILE A 502 17.85 3.55 -29.48
CA ILE A 502 17.75 2.94 -28.15
C ILE A 502 18.82 3.50 -27.20
N LEU A 503 19.85 4.15 -27.70
CA LEU A 503 20.97 4.73 -26.91
C LEU A 503 21.28 6.14 -27.36
N PRO A 504 21.69 7.05 -26.44
CA PRO A 504 22.08 8.39 -26.78
C PRO A 504 23.50 8.38 -27.38
N LEU A 505 23.67 7.86 -28.58
CA LEU A 505 24.85 8.15 -29.35
C LEU A 505 24.69 9.54 -29.92
N THR A 506 25.50 10.47 -29.41
CA THR A 506 25.64 11.83 -29.92
C THR A 506 26.08 11.80 -31.38
N LEU A 507 25.12 11.64 -32.29
CA LEU A 507 25.35 12.02 -33.66
C LEU A 507 24.94 13.49 -33.75
N ARG A 508 25.94 14.37 -33.92
CA ARG A 508 25.68 15.73 -34.38
C ARG A 508 24.83 15.63 -35.65
N SER A 509 23.57 16.09 -35.55
CA SER A 509 22.80 16.36 -36.77
C SER A 509 23.60 17.36 -37.55
N SER A 510 23.89 17.06 -38.81
CA SER A 510 24.33 18.07 -39.77
C SER A 510 23.33 19.20 -39.72
N ALA A 511 23.82 20.42 -39.42
CA ALA A 511 22.99 21.62 -39.38
C ALA A 511 22.22 21.74 -40.69
N ASN A 512 20.90 21.72 -40.60
CA ASN A 512 20.09 22.07 -41.75
C ASN A 512 20.39 23.51 -42.13
N PRO A 513 20.59 23.87 -43.44
CA PRO A 513 20.79 25.23 -43.84
C PRO A 513 19.60 26.09 -43.35
N LYS A 514 19.89 27.18 -42.67
CA LYS A 514 18.90 28.10 -42.10
C LYS A 514 17.87 28.44 -43.18
N ASN A 515 16.57 28.22 -42.93
CA ASN A 515 15.37 28.50 -43.71
C ASN A 515 14.77 27.39 -44.60
N GLN A 516 15.09 26.13 -44.42
CA GLN A 516 14.35 25.07 -45.09
C GLN A 516 13.30 24.47 -44.15
N LYS A 517 12.00 24.57 -44.52
CA LYS A 517 10.93 23.89 -43.77
C LYS A 517 11.21 22.39 -43.74
N THR A 518 10.96 21.78 -42.60
CA THR A 518 11.12 20.32 -42.40
C THR A 518 9.74 19.69 -42.39
N THR A 519 9.43 18.87 -43.39
CA THR A 519 8.19 18.10 -43.39
C THR A 519 8.37 16.83 -42.57
N VAL A 520 7.54 16.66 -41.55
CA VAL A 520 7.54 15.46 -40.66
C VAL A 520 6.24 14.71 -40.86
N THR A 521 6.36 13.42 -41.20
CA THR A 521 5.23 12.49 -41.31
C THR A 521 5.30 11.47 -40.20
N VAL A 522 4.26 11.36 -39.39
CA VAL A 522 4.12 10.47 -38.27
C VAL A 522 2.94 9.54 -38.50
N ILE A 523 3.13 8.24 -38.31
CA ILE A 523 2.06 7.27 -38.23
C ILE A 523 1.86 6.91 -36.76
N ILE A 524 0.65 7.11 -36.29
CA ILE A 524 0.21 6.75 -34.95
C ILE A 524 -0.86 5.67 -35.02
N LYS A 525 -0.84 4.75 -34.07
CA LYS A 525 -1.77 3.61 -34.02
C LYS A 525 -2.35 3.44 -32.64
N GLN A 526 -3.64 3.15 -32.58
CA GLN A 526 -4.33 2.79 -31.34
C GLN A 526 -4.38 1.27 -31.22
N ASN A 527 -3.80 0.69 -30.16
CA ASN A 527 -3.69 -0.75 -29.96
C ASN A 527 -4.64 -1.31 -28.89
N ALA A 528 -5.42 -0.45 -28.21
CA ALA A 528 -6.33 -0.84 -27.12
C ALA A 528 -7.80 -0.53 -27.47
N GLU A 529 -8.68 -0.64 -26.49
CA GLU A 529 -10.14 -0.62 -26.70
C GLU A 529 -10.68 0.79 -26.99
N TYR A 530 -10.05 1.84 -26.41
CA TYR A 530 -10.58 3.20 -26.46
C TYR A 530 -9.70 4.12 -27.30
N SER A 531 -10.29 4.76 -28.30
CA SER A 531 -9.66 5.82 -29.08
C SER A 531 -10.03 7.17 -28.47
N GLU A 532 -9.15 7.70 -27.60
CA GLU A 532 -9.34 8.97 -26.92
C GLU A 532 -8.67 10.11 -27.69
N GLN A 533 -9.30 11.30 -27.69
CA GLN A 533 -8.68 12.50 -28.26
C GLN A 533 -7.44 12.90 -27.45
N THR A 534 -6.40 13.38 -28.13
CA THR A 534 -5.15 13.80 -27.53
C THR A 534 -4.39 14.79 -28.44
N TYR A 535 -3.12 15.02 -28.17
CA TYR A 535 -2.23 15.83 -28.99
C TYR A 535 -1.00 15.03 -29.40
N LEU A 536 -0.51 15.32 -30.61
CA LEU A 536 0.83 14.96 -31.04
C LEU A 536 1.73 16.18 -30.84
N GLY A 537 2.70 16.09 -29.95
CA GLY A 537 3.60 17.18 -29.57
C GLY A 537 4.96 17.06 -30.22
N PHE A 538 5.56 18.19 -30.58
CA PHE A 538 6.90 18.29 -31.12
C PHE A 538 7.75 19.25 -30.27
N ALA A 539 8.88 18.76 -29.76
CA ALA A 539 9.87 19.56 -29.04
C ALA A 539 11.02 19.95 -29.96
N MET A 540 11.49 21.19 -29.83
CA MET A 540 12.54 21.77 -30.67
C MET A 540 13.80 22.10 -29.87
N GLY A 541 14.95 21.89 -30.47
CA GLY A 541 16.24 22.28 -29.89
C GLY A 541 16.55 21.57 -28.57
N LYS A 542 16.91 22.33 -27.53
CA LYS A 542 17.19 21.79 -26.19
C LYS A 542 15.99 21.83 -25.24
N ALA A 543 14.84 22.31 -25.72
CA ALA A 543 13.63 22.40 -24.90
C ALA A 543 13.05 21.01 -24.66
N GLU A 544 12.68 20.73 -23.42
CA GLU A 544 11.91 19.54 -23.07
C GLU A 544 10.41 19.76 -23.27
N GLU A 545 9.98 21.01 -23.53
CA GLU A 545 8.60 21.38 -23.76
C GLU A 545 8.18 21.17 -25.22
N TYR A 546 7.01 20.59 -25.40
CA TYR A 546 6.39 20.38 -26.71
C TYR A 546 5.69 21.68 -27.16
N SER A 547 6.43 22.56 -27.79
CA SER A 547 5.95 23.90 -28.22
C SER A 547 4.96 23.83 -29.35
N ILE A 548 5.00 22.81 -30.20
CA ILE A 548 4.09 22.60 -31.32
C ILE A 548 3.20 21.38 -30.97
N ARG A 549 1.89 21.54 -31.11
CA ARG A 549 0.89 20.52 -30.75
C ARG A 549 -0.18 20.42 -31.86
N ILE A 550 -0.31 19.20 -32.37
CA ILE A 550 -1.33 18.85 -33.36
C ILE A 550 -2.43 18.06 -32.65
N PRO A 551 -3.69 18.54 -32.62
CA PRO A 551 -4.80 17.80 -32.04
C PRO A 551 -5.05 16.51 -32.83
N ILE A 552 -5.25 15.42 -32.10
CA ILE A 552 -5.61 14.09 -32.63
C ILE A 552 -7.06 13.83 -32.24
N LEU A 553 -7.94 13.82 -33.25
CA LEU A 553 -9.38 13.63 -33.08
C LEU A 553 -9.83 12.37 -33.82
N PRO A 554 -9.83 11.19 -33.20
CA PRO A 554 -10.10 9.92 -33.88
C PRO A 554 -11.45 9.87 -34.58
N ALA A 555 -12.47 10.55 -34.06
CA ALA A 555 -13.80 10.62 -34.65
C ALA A 555 -13.96 11.79 -35.64
N GLY A 556 -12.93 12.61 -35.84
CA GLY A 556 -13.01 13.87 -36.60
C GLY A 556 -12.88 13.74 -38.13
N GLY A 557 -12.61 12.53 -38.66
CA GLY A 557 -12.29 12.36 -40.08
C GLY A 557 -10.93 12.97 -40.45
N ASN A 558 -10.76 13.31 -41.74
CA ASN A 558 -9.56 14.00 -42.24
C ASN A 558 -9.72 15.52 -42.09
N TYR A 559 -8.68 16.19 -41.60
CA TYR A 559 -8.68 17.64 -41.40
C TYR A 559 -7.30 18.26 -41.59
N GLY A 560 -7.28 19.55 -41.91
CA GLY A 560 -6.07 20.38 -42.03
C GLY A 560 -5.98 21.37 -40.88
N ILE A 561 -4.76 21.82 -40.61
CA ILE A 561 -4.41 22.85 -39.64
C ILE A 561 -3.55 23.89 -40.36
N ASP A 562 -3.81 25.15 -40.13
CA ASP A 562 -3.13 26.25 -40.85
C ASP A 562 -1.83 26.66 -40.17
N ASP A 563 -1.75 26.58 -38.82
CA ASP A 563 -0.58 27.02 -38.07
C ASP A 563 -0.26 26.04 -36.89
N PRO A 564 0.82 25.26 -37.01
CA PRO A 564 1.64 25.08 -38.24
C PRO A 564 0.86 24.32 -39.31
N PRO A 565 1.23 24.47 -40.60
CA PRO A 565 0.56 23.73 -41.67
C PRO A 565 0.68 22.23 -41.45
N ALA A 566 -0.45 21.57 -41.25
CA ALA A 566 -0.50 20.14 -41.00
C ALA A 566 -1.76 19.49 -41.60
N THR A 567 -1.64 18.21 -41.96
CA THR A 567 -2.77 17.36 -42.36
C THR A 567 -2.85 16.15 -41.44
N VAL A 568 -4.06 15.84 -41.00
CA VAL A 568 -4.38 14.66 -40.22
C VAL A 568 -5.31 13.76 -41.02
N GLU A 569 -4.89 12.57 -41.35
CA GLU A 569 -5.60 11.62 -42.20
C GLU A 569 -5.86 10.32 -41.41
N ASN A 570 -7.12 9.94 -41.31
CA ASN A 570 -7.51 8.64 -40.78
C ASN A 570 -7.35 7.56 -41.84
N LEU A 571 -6.27 6.78 -41.75
CA LEU A 571 -5.97 5.70 -42.70
C LEU A 571 -6.83 4.44 -42.47
N ALA A 572 -7.09 4.15 -41.17
CA ALA A 572 -7.93 3.08 -40.67
C ALA A 572 -8.57 3.52 -39.34
N PRO A 573 -9.57 2.79 -38.81
CA PRO A 573 -10.20 3.15 -37.55
C PRO A 573 -9.23 3.28 -36.37
N ASP A 574 -8.08 2.61 -36.45
CA ASP A 574 -7.03 2.57 -35.43
C ASP A 574 -5.72 3.26 -35.85
N THR A 575 -5.65 3.82 -37.06
CA THR A 575 -4.38 4.31 -37.65
C THR A 575 -4.54 5.70 -38.23
N ILE A 576 -3.74 6.63 -37.74
CA ILE A 576 -3.76 8.03 -38.16
C ILE A 576 -2.39 8.43 -38.71
N ARG A 577 -2.39 9.14 -39.85
CA ARG A 577 -1.20 9.81 -40.40
C ARG A 577 -1.28 11.32 -40.11
N VAL A 578 -0.21 11.84 -39.56
CA VAL A 578 -0.03 13.29 -39.38
C VAL A 578 1.16 13.72 -40.21
N THR A 579 0.93 14.68 -41.10
CA THR A 579 2.01 15.34 -41.87
C THR A 579 2.03 16.79 -41.45
N VAL A 580 3.17 17.31 -41.01
CA VAL A 580 3.32 18.66 -40.47
C VAL A 580 4.59 19.31 -41.03
N ASP A 581 4.52 20.59 -41.36
CA ASP A 581 5.67 21.43 -41.76
C ASP A 581 6.19 22.17 -40.52
N LEU A 582 7.38 21.77 -40.05
CA LEU A 582 8.05 22.34 -38.87
C LEU A 582 9.16 23.32 -39.27
N PRO A 583 9.47 24.31 -38.41
CA PRO A 583 10.57 25.24 -38.66
C PRO A 583 11.97 24.61 -38.61
N ASP A 584 12.10 23.46 -37.93
CA ASP A 584 13.37 22.72 -37.78
C ASP A 584 13.06 21.24 -37.53
N VAL A 585 14.09 20.42 -37.50
CA VAL A 585 13.99 18.99 -37.13
C VAL A 585 13.64 18.86 -35.67
N PRO A 586 12.52 18.17 -35.28
CA PRO A 586 12.16 17.97 -33.88
C PRO A 586 13.19 17.10 -33.19
N THR A 587 13.48 17.44 -31.94
CA THR A 587 14.36 16.64 -31.07
C THR A 587 13.60 15.51 -30.36
N GLN A 588 12.31 15.72 -30.09
CA GLN A 588 11.41 14.75 -29.51
C GLN A 588 10.01 14.88 -30.11
N ILE A 589 9.33 13.76 -30.24
CA ILE A 589 7.92 13.69 -30.63
C ILE A 589 7.20 12.83 -29.60
N ALA A 590 6.04 13.27 -29.14
CA ALA A 590 5.23 12.52 -28.19
C ALA A 590 3.75 12.56 -28.55
N ILE A 591 3.08 11.44 -28.42
CA ILE A 591 1.62 11.39 -28.31
C ILE A 591 1.30 11.62 -26.83
N ASP A 592 0.22 12.39 -26.57
CA ASP A 592 -0.14 12.81 -25.21
C ASP A 592 1.04 13.46 -24.45
N PRO A 593 1.60 14.56 -24.97
CA PRO A 593 2.82 15.17 -24.42
C PRO A 593 2.67 15.67 -22.99
N ASP A 594 1.44 15.84 -22.50
CA ASP A 594 1.12 16.26 -21.13
C ASP A 594 0.76 15.08 -20.21
N SER A 595 0.72 13.86 -20.74
CA SER A 595 0.37 12.64 -20.01
C SER A 595 -1.02 12.72 -19.35
N VAL A 596 -2.01 13.23 -20.07
CA VAL A 596 -3.38 13.43 -19.55
C VAL A 596 -4.22 12.16 -19.65
N ILE A 597 -4.08 11.38 -20.74
CA ILE A 597 -4.91 10.20 -20.97
C ILE A 597 -4.43 8.97 -20.19
N VAL A 598 -5.35 8.05 -19.97
CA VAL A 598 -5.04 6.77 -19.34
C VAL A 598 -4.58 5.79 -20.41
N ASP A 599 -3.28 5.76 -20.65
CA ASP A 599 -2.65 4.91 -21.65
C ASP A 599 -2.13 3.59 -21.05
N LYS A 600 -2.33 2.47 -21.73
CA LYS A 600 -1.90 1.14 -21.28
C LYS A 600 -0.37 0.98 -21.29
N ASN A 601 0.29 1.63 -22.25
CA ASN A 601 1.73 1.50 -22.45
C ASN A 601 2.37 2.88 -22.83
N PRO A 602 2.52 3.80 -21.88
CA PRO A 602 3.04 5.13 -22.18
C PRO A 602 4.47 5.13 -22.76
N SER A 603 5.20 4.01 -22.69
CA SER A 603 6.56 3.93 -23.20
C SER A 603 6.65 3.92 -24.74
N ASN A 604 5.55 3.60 -25.43
CA ASN A 604 5.48 3.59 -26.90
C ASN A 604 4.98 4.94 -27.49
N ASN A 605 4.59 5.88 -26.63
CA ASN A 605 4.10 7.20 -27.00
C ASN A 605 5.20 8.16 -27.46
N TYR A 606 6.47 7.79 -27.29
CA TYR A 606 7.58 8.68 -27.52
C TYR A 606 8.50 8.21 -28.66
N TRP A 607 9.00 9.17 -29.40
CA TRP A 607 10.16 9.02 -30.26
C TRP A 607 11.32 9.79 -29.65
N HIS A 608 12.48 9.17 -29.51
CA HIS A 608 13.66 9.64 -28.79
C HIS A 608 13.55 9.70 -27.26
N HIS A 609 12.77 8.83 -26.69
CA HIS A 609 12.74 8.70 -25.23
C HIS A 609 14.02 8.01 -24.74
N SER A 610 14.86 8.71 -24.00
CA SER A 610 16.12 8.18 -23.47
C SER A 610 15.89 7.35 -22.21
N PRO A 611 16.64 6.26 -22.01
CA PRO A 611 16.67 5.56 -20.73
C PRO A 611 17.05 6.53 -19.60
N ARG A 612 16.57 6.27 -18.41
CA ARG A 612 16.91 7.03 -17.21
C ARG A 612 18.00 6.32 -16.45
N PHE A 613 19.13 7.01 -16.20
CA PHE A 613 20.25 6.49 -15.41
C PHE A 613 20.26 7.16 -14.04
N ARG A 614 20.45 6.38 -12.98
CA ARG A 614 20.59 6.93 -11.64
C ARG A 614 21.42 6.06 -10.70
N LEU A 615 22.12 6.73 -9.79
CA LEU A 615 22.72 6.11 -8.63
C LEU A 615 21.63 5.95 -7.55
N THR A 616 21.40 4.74 -7.08
CA THR A 616 20.42 4.48 -6.04
C THR A 616 20.89 3.35 -5.13
N PRO A 617 20.63 3.39 -3.83
CA PRO A 617 20.73 2.22 -2.97
C PRO A 617 19.67 1.21 -3.41
N LEU A 618 20.07 -0.05 -3.55
CA LEU A 618 19.24 -1.14 -4.02
C LEU A 618 19.11 -2.19 -2.92
N TYR A 619 17.94 -2.69 -2.71
CA TYR A 619 17.72 -3.93 -1.98
C TYR A 619 16.49 -4.65 -2.56
N THR A 620 16.44 -5.96 -2.39
CA THR A 620 15.52 -6.83 -3.11
C THR A 620 14.44 -7.36 -2.21
N PHE A 621 13.74 -6.46 -1.60
CA PHE A 621 12.45 -6.80 -1.02
C PHE A 621 11.45 -5.72 -1.42
N VAL A 622 10.29 -6.13 -1.93
CA VAL A 622 9.22 -5.21 -2.35
C VAL A 622 9.75 -4.06 -3.21
N ASP A 623 10.51 -4.35 -4.21
CA ASP A 623 10.96 -3.44 -5.27
C ASP A 623 10.91 -1.93 -4.93
N GLU A 624 11.60 -1.53 -3.86
CA GLU A 624 11.66 -0.13 -3.42
C GLU A 624 12.30 0.77 -4.46
N THR A 625 13.03 0.18 -5.40
CA THR A 625 13.52 0.90 -6.55
C THR A 625 12.42 1.41 -7.46
N SER A 626 11.23 0.80 -7.43
CA SER A 626 10.08 1.25 -8.20
C SER A 626 9.62 2.66 -7.81
N LEU A 627 9.76 3.07 -6.55
CA LEU A 627 9.43 4.42 -6.09
C LEU A 627 10.24 5.50 -6.80
N THR A 628 11.47 5.21 -7.19
CA THR A 628 12.36 6.15 -7.87
C THR A 628 12.41 5.94 -9.39
N ASN A 629 11.80 4.88 -9.91
CA ASN A 629 11.76 4.57 -11.33
C ASN A 629 10.67 5.37 -12.05
N SER A 630 10.93 5.74 -13.29
CA SER A 630 9.92 6.32 -14.17
C SER A 630 9.04 5.23 -14.73
N TYR A 631 7.74 5.44 -14.71
CA TYR A 631 6.73 4.47 -15.20
C TYR A 631 6.71 4.37 -16.74
N ASP A 632 7.18 5.40 -17.44
CA ASP A 632 7.09 5.58 -18.88
C ASP A 632 8.35 5.16 -19.66
N ARG A 633 9.39 4.62 -18.98
CA ARG A 633 10.67 4.30 -19.62
C ARG A 633 11.46 3.22 -18.88
N TRP A 634 12.49 2.69 -19.53
CA TRP A 634 13.52 1.89 -18.89
C TRP A 634 14.36 2.72 -17.94
N ASN A 635 14.64 2.16 -16.77
CA ASN A 635 15.51 2.75 -15.76
C ASN A 635 16.75 1.85 -15.58
N PHE A 636 17.93 2.48 -15.51
CA PHE A 636 19.18 1.80 -15.19
C PHE A 636 19.68 2.33 -13.85
N ASN A 637 19.63 1.48 -12.84
CA ASN A 637 20.03 1.82 -11.49
C ASN A 637 21.33 1.12 -11.17
N PHE A 638 22.23 1.79 -10.46
CA PHE A 638 23.46 1.22 -9.95
C PHE A 638 23.77 1.78 -8.57
N GLY A 639 24.38 0.96 -7.72
CA GLY A 639 24.74 1.42 -6.38
C GLY A 639 24.95 0.30 -5.37
N PRO A 640 25.06 0.66 -4.09
CA PRO A 640 25.08 -0.29 -3.00
C PRO A 640 23.84 -1.18 -3.04
N TRP A 641 24.03 -2.47 -2.77
CA TRP A 641 22.96 -3.46 -2.80
C TRP A 641 22.94 -4.29 -1.53
N LEU A 642 21.75 -4.37 -0.95
CA LEU A 642 21.46 -5.24 0.16
C LEU A 642 20.36 -6.22 -0.28
N TYR A 643 20.66 -7.51 -0.24
CA TYR A 643 19.69 -8.56 -0.43
C TYR A 643 19.36 -9.17 0.92
N MET A 644 18.09 -9.21 1.22
CA MET A 644 17.57 -9.82 2.44
C MET A 644 16.78 -11.07 2.08
N LYS A 645 16.75 -12.05 2.98
CA LYS A 645 15.85 -13.19 2.86
C LYS A 645 14.43 -12.69 2.65
N SER A 646 13.87 -12.99 1.50
CA SER A 646 12.52 -12.59 1.12
C SER A 646 11.61 -13.81 0.99
N TYR A 647 10.34 -13.57 0.67
CA TYR A 647 9.30 -14.59 0.66
C TYR A 647 9.57 -15.81 -0.20
N ASP A 648 10.23 -15.65 -1.31
CA ASP A 648 10.11 -16.55 -2.44
C ASP A 648 11.42 -17.11 -2.91
N ASP A 649 12.46 -17.01 -2.06
CA ASP A 649 13.77 -17.22 -2.55
C ASP A 649 14.38 -18.56 -2.19
N VAL A 650 14.02 -19.57 -2.97
CA VAL A 650 14.75 -20.83 -3.04
C VAL A 650 15.88 -20.80 -4.06
N TRP A 651 15.96 -19.74 -4.88
CA TRP A 651 16.85 -19.65 -6.04
C TRP A 651 18.13 -18.89 -5.74
N TYR A 652 18.07 -17.93 -4.81
CA TYR A 652 19.26 -17.31 -4.26
C TYR A 652 19.76 -18.10 -3.05
N SER A 653 20.99 -17.89 -2.68
CA SER A 653 21.49 -18.35 -1.38
C SER A 653 20.66 -17.67 -0.29
N ARG A 654 20.18 -18.44 0.65
CA ARG A 654 19.33 -17.94 1.77
C ARG A 654 20.07 -17.03 2.75
N ALA A 655 21.17 -16.42 2.33
CA ALA A 655 22.01 -15.54 3.12
C ALA A 655 21.67 -14.07 2.90
N THR A 656 21.92 -13.27 3.90
CA THR A 656 22.00 -11.83 3.71
C THR A 656 23.23 -11.51 2.86
N MET A 657 23.03 -10.79 1.75
CA MET A 657 24.08 -10.36 0.83
C MET A 657 24.26 -8.86 0.87
N VAL A 658 25.50 -8.40 0.97
CA VAL A 658 25.85 -6.98 0.94
C VAL A 658 26.87 -6.74 -0.17
N GLY A 659 26.57 -5.81 -1.09
CA GLY A 659 27.45 -5.62 -2.23
C GLY A 659 27.12 -4.42 -3.10
N LEU A 660 27.38 -4.58 -4.39
CA LEU A 660 27.10 -3.60 -5.44
C LEU A 660 26.27 -4.27 -6.55
N ARG A 661 25.36 -3.51 -7.13
CA ARG A 661 24.53 -3.97 -8.24
C ARG A 661 24.38 -2.88 -9.29
N ALA A 662 24.31 -3.31 -10.55
CA ALA A 662 23.88 -2.49 -11.67
C ALA A 662 22.79 -3.24 -12.42
N GLY A 663 21.60 -2.64 -12.56
CA GLY A 663 20.44 -3.33 -13.10
C GLY A 663 19.58 -2.47 -14.00
N ALA A 664 18.77 -3.17 -14.81
CA ALA A 664 17.73 -2.60 -15.65
C ALA A 664 16.36 -2.90 -15.03
N TYR A 665 15.50 -1.89 -14.99
CA TYR A 665 14.20 -1.96 -14.37
C TYR A 665 13.15 -1.32 -15.27
N ARG A 666 12.00 -1.94 -15.32
CA ARG A 666 10.80 -1.36 -15.91
C ARG A 666 9.63 -1.61 -14.96
N SER A 667 8.94 -0.51 -14.60
CA SER A 667 7.86 -0.49 -13.59
C SER A 667 7.09 -1.79 -13.46
N GLN A 668 7.39 -2.56 -12.41
CA GLN A 668 6.74 -3.81 -12.04
C GLN A 668 6.64 -4.90 -13.13
N GLU A 669 7.31 -4.73 -14.27
CA GLU A 669 7.37 -5.74 -15.33
C GLU A 669 8.65 -6.56 -15.27
N PHE A 670 9.77 -5.86 -15.12
CA PHE A 670 11.09 -6.48 -15.16
C PHE A 670 12.04 -5.85 -14.15
N SER A 671 12.75 -6.70 -13.43
CA SER A 671 13.93 -6.33 -12.67
C SER A 671 15.04 -7.33 -12.92
N GLY A 672 16.26 -6.85 -13.18
CA GLY A 672 17.40 -7.73 -13.39
C GLY A 672 18.71 -6.96 -13.46
N GLY A 673 19.84 -7.66 -13.22
CA GLY A 673 21.12 -6.98 -13.24
C GLY A 673 22.30 -7.87 -12.93
N LEU A 674 23.47 -7.23 -12.93
CA LEU A 674 24.75 -7.79 -12.51
C LEU A 674 25.04 -7.34 -11.08
N TYR A 675 25.59 -8.22 -10.26
CA TYR A 675 25.94 -7.92 -8.89
C TYR A 675 27.25 -8.60 -8.45
N THR A 676 27.85 -8.02 -7.43
CA THR A 676 28.91 -8.65 -6.63
C THR A 676 28.61 -8.40 -5.16
N ALA A 677 28.70 -9.43 -4.35
CA ALA A 677 28.26 -9.35 -2.96
C ALA A 677 29.04 -10.30 -2.05
N TYR A 678 29.11 -9.91 -0.78
CA TYR A 678 29.49 -10.76 0.34
C TYR A 678 28.24 -11.41 0.94
N ARG A 679 28.26 -12.73 1.13
CA ARG A 679 27.22 -13.48 1.82
C ARG A 679 27.60 -13.70 3.29
N THR A 680 26.77 -13.26 4.21
CA THR A 680 27.14 -13.20 5.63
C THR A 680 27.29 -14.56 6.29
N ASP A 681 26.43 -15.52 5.98
CA ASP A 681 26.47 -16.86 6.57
C ASP A 681 27.37 -17.84 5.81
N TYR A 682 27.52 -17.66 4.48
CA TYR A 682 28.48 -18.46 3.70
C TYR A 682 29.91 -17.93 3.77
N ARG A 683 30.12 -16.72 4.31
CA ARG A 683 31.42 -16.07 4.47
C ARG A 683 32.25 -16.10 3.18
N ASP A 684 31.62 -15.79 2.08
CA ASP A 684 32.22 -15.81 0.75
C ASP A 684 31.79 -14.61 -0.11
N PHE A 685 32.56 -14.37 -1.17
CA PHE A 685 32.25 -13.37 -2.17
C PHE A 685 31.77 -14.03 -3.45
N ILE A 686 30.73 -13.49 -4.02
CA ILE A 686 30.12 -13.92 -5.26
C ILE A 686 30.02 -12.79 -6.27
N ALA A 687 29.96 -13.16 -7.54
CA ALA A 687 29.43 -12.31 -8.62
C ALA A 687 28.27 -13.05 -9.28
N GLY A 688 27.26 -12.31 -9.68
CA GLY A 688 26.08 -12.93 -10.27
C GLY A 688 25.36 -12.05 -11.27
N ILE A 689 24.43 -12.68 -11.97
CA ILE A 689 23.44 -12.05 -12.84
C ILE A 689 22.10 -12.64 -12.55
N ASP A 690 21.07 -11.83 -12.54
CA ASP A 690 19.68 -12.27 -12.39
C ASP A 690 18.73 -11.49 -13.28
N GLY A 691 17.53 -12.01 -13.41
CA GLY A 691 16.40 -11.35 -14.03
C GLY A 691 15.10 -11.99 -13.61
N LEU A 692 14.10 -11.15 -13.34
CA LEU A 692 12.74 -11.53 -13.01
C LEU A 692 11.76 -10.71 -13.85
N PHE A 693 10.94 -11.42 -14.62
CA PHE A 693 9.72 -10.89 -15.20
C PHE A 693 8.61 -11.16 -14.19
N THR A 694 8.07 -10.10 -13.59
CA THR A 694 7.11 -10.19 -12.48
C THR A 694 5.74 -10.65 -12.92
N HIS A 695 5.38 -10.42 -14.18
CA HIS A 695 4.19 -10.96 -14.81
C HIS A 695 4.42 -11.05 -16.32
N TRP A 696 3.90 -12.09 -16.93
CA TRP A 696 3.83 -12.15 -18.38
C TRP A 696 2.49 -11.59 -18.80
N PRO A 697 2.38 -10.76 -19.88
CA PRO A 697 1.29 -9.81 -20.03
C PRO A 697 -0.06 -10.37 -19.64
N ASP A 698 -0.73 -9.69 -18.71
CA ASP A 698 -2.07 -10.00 -18.22
C ASP A 698 -2.25 -11.44 -17.68
N SER A 699 -1.19 -12.03 -17.09
CA SER A 699 -1.23 -13.43 -16.65
C SER A 699 -0.57 -13.64 -15.28
N PRO A 700 -0.92 -14.71 -14.53
CA PRO A 700 -0.33 -15.05 -13.24
C PRO A 700 1.05 -15.75 -13.35
N PHE A 701 1.73 -15.62 -14.48
CA PHE A 701 3.03 -16.25 -14.69
C PHE A 701 4.18 -15.27 -14.46
N GLN A 702 5.18 -15.75 -13.74
CA GLN A 702 6.48 -15.08 -13.57
C GLN A 702 7.56 -15.97 -14.21
N PHE A 703 8.61 -15.34 -14.74
CA PHE A 703 9.77 -16.05 -15.28
C PHE A 703 11.03 -15.43 -14.71
N GLY A 704 11.94 -16.25 -14.25
CA GLY A 704 13.18 -15.76 -13.70
C GLY A 704 14.37 -16.65 -13.99
N PHE A 705 15.53 -16.03 -13.85
CA PHE A 705 16.82 -16.72 -13.89
C PHE A 705 17.78 -16.09 -12.91
N ASN A 706 18.73 -16.91 -12.44
CA ASN A 706 19.82 -16.48 -11.59
C ASN A 706 21.05 -17.31 -11.94
N ALA A 707 22.22 -16.68 -11.99
CA ALA A 707 23.49 -17.37 -12.08
C ALA A 707 24.50 -16.67 -11.18
N GLU A 708 25.18 -17.44 -10.34
CA GLU A 708 26.17 -16.96 -9.38
C GLU A 708 27.46 -17.75 -9.51
N ARG A 709 28.59 -17.04 -9.40
CA ARG A 709 29.91 -17.66 -9.28
C ARG A 709 30.57 -17.15 -7.99
N ARG A 710 30.98 -18.08 -7.15
CA ARG A 710 31.85 -17.79 -6.02
C ARG A 710 33.29 -17.64 -6.53
N PHE A 711 33.95 -16.58 -6.15
CA PHE A 711 35.34 -16.31 -6.52
C PHE A 711 36.30 -16.22 -5.32
N TYR A 712 35.74 -16.17 -4.11
CA TYR A 712 36.52 -16.20 -2.87
C TYR A 712 35.66 -16.78 -1.74
N THR A 713 36.30 -17.56 -0.86
CA THR A 713 35.68 -18.06 0.37
C THR A 713 36.69 -18.06 1.51
N PHE A 714 36.19 -17.87 2.73
CA PHE A 714 37.02 -18.02 3.93
C PHE A 714 37.17 -19.50 4.38
N TYR A 715 36.53 -20.42 3.70
CA TYR A 715 36.66 -21.86 3.94
C TYR A 715 37.75 -22.46 3.03
N GLU A 716 38.63 -23.26 3.62
CA GLU A 716 39.66 -23.95 2.87
C GLU A 716 39.08 -24.99 1.88
N GLY A 717 39.72 -25.13 0.70
CA GLY A 717 39.42 -26.19 -0.26
C GLY A 717 38.20 -25.94 -1.16
N ASN A 718 37.55 -24.77 -1.07
CA ASN A 718 36.35 -24.51 -1.84
C ASN A 718 36.37 -23.12 -2.48
N ASN A 719 37.31 -22.94 -3.46
CA ASN A 719 37.62 -21.60 -3.96
C ASN A 719 36.71 -21.12 -5.08
N GLU A 720 36.35 -21.99 -6.02
CA GLU A 720 35.50 -21.61 -7.15
C GLU A 720 34.30 -22.54 -7.31
N ALA A 721 33.12 -21.97 -7.50
CA ALA A 721 31.93 -22.75 -7.77
C ALA A 721 30.87 -21.92 -8.49
N THR A 722 30.03 -22.53 -9.27
CA THR A 722 28.98 -21.90 -10.05
C THR A 722 27.61 -22.50 -9.67
N ARG A 723 26.61 -21.64 -9.57
CA ARG A 723 25.21 -22.04 -9.46
C ARG A 723 24.40 -21.28 -10.49
N ALA A 724 23.50 -21.95 -11.17
CA ALA A 724 22.57 -21.29 -12.08
C ALA A 724 21.19 -21.92 -11.98
N SER A 725 20.14 -21.16 -12.17
CA SER A 725 18.77 -21.62 -12.22
C SER A 725 17.94 -20.79 -13.17
N VAL A 726 16.90 -21.43 -13.74
CA VAL A 726 15.83 -20.81 -14.49
C VAL A 726 14.53 -21.37 -13.99
N PHE A 727 13.48 -20.55 -13.92
CA PHE A 727 12.18 -21.01 -13.44
C PHE A 727 11.02 -20.29 -14.13
N GLY A 728 9.92 -21.00 -14.26
CA GLY A 728 8.61 -20.45 -14.57
C GLY A 728 7.70 -20.67 -13.36
N ARG A 729 7.09 -19.61 -12.87
CA ARG A 729 6.23 -19.60 -11.69
C ARG A 729 4.79 -19.35 -12.09
N TYR A 730 3.88 -20.16 -11.59
CA TYR A 730 2.45 -19.90 -11.58
C TYR A 730 2.04 -19.45 -10.17
N VAL A 731 1.51 -18.23 -10.04
CA VAL A 731 1.01 -17.69 -8.78
C VAL A 731 -0.47 -18.02 -8.65
N PHE A 732 -0.86 -18.72 -7.58
CA PHE A 732 -2.26 -18.93 -7.24
C PHE A 732 -2.80 -17.64 -6.63
N MET A 733 -3.43 -16.86 -7.45
CA MET A 733 -3.96 -15.56 -7.02
C MET A 733 -5.27 -15.76 -6.26
N GLU A 734 -5.19 -15.69 -4.95
CA GLU A 734 -6.38 -15.47 -4.12
C GLU A 734 -6.89 -14.05 -4.36
N HIS A 735 -5.94 -13.12 -4.59
CA HIS A 735 -6.22 -11.77 -5.05
C HIS A 735 -5.07 -11.25 -5.94
N PRO A 736 -5.35 -10.69 -7.14
CA PRO A 736 -4.33 -10.21 -8.07
C PRO A 736 -3.38 -9.17 -7.48
N SER A 737 -3.85 -8.29 -6.61
CA SER A 737 -3.01 -7.27 -5.97
C SER A 737 -1.93 -7.83 -5.06
N LEU A 738 -2.02 -9.08 -4.63
CA LEU A 738 -0.99 -9.76 -3.85
C LEU A 738 0.05 -10.48 -4.72
N TYR A 739 0.01 -10.28 -6.02
CA TYR A 739 0.93 -10.95 -6.95
C TYR A 739 2.41 -10.61 -6.69
N LEU A 740 2.72 -9.40 -6.25
CA LEU A 740 4.08 -8.99 -5.88
C LEU A 740 4.58 -9.67 -4.59
N LEU A 741 3.65 -10.11 -3.74
CA LEU A 741 3.91 -10.85 -2.51
C LEU A 741 3.14 -12.17 -2.56
N PRO A 742 3.51 -13.10 -3.44
CA PRO A 742 2.73 -14.29 -3.68
C PRO A 742 2.72 -15.17 -2.43
N SER A 743 1.54 -15.35 -1.85
CA SER A 743 1.35 -16.23 -0.71
C SER A 743 1.31 -17.71 -1.11
N LYS A 744 1.05 -18.00 -2.40
CA LYS A 744 0.91 -19.37 -2.89
C LYS A 744 1.32 -19.48 -4.35
N PHE A 745 2.26 -20.38 -4.65
CA PHE A 745 2.74 -20.57 -6.00
C PHE A 745 3.33 -21.95 -6.25
N ILE A 746 3.50 -22.28 -7.53
CA ILE A 746 4.25 -23.44 -7.99
C ILE A 746 5.27 -23.00 -9.05
N ASP A 747 6.52 -23.45 -8.89
CA ASP A 747 7.59 -23.23 -9.85
C ASP A 747 7.90 -24.55 -10.59
N VAL A 748 8.12 -24.43 -11.88
CA VAL A 748 8.82 -25.42 -12.69
C VAL A 748 10.21 -24.87 -12.94
N PHE A 749 11.26 -25.61 -12.63
CA PHE A 749 12.61 -25.09 -12.70
C PHE A 749 13.63 -26.05 -13.29
N GLY A 750 14.71 -25.46 -13.78
CA GLY A 750 15.96 -26.15 -14.08
C GLY A 750 17.12 -25.52 -13.33
N SER A 751 18.03 -26.30 -12.78
CA SER A 751 19.18 -25.80 -12.04
C SER A 751 20.45 -26.55 -12.38
N PHE A 752 21.57 -25.81 -12.27
CA PHE A 752 22.92 -26.30 -12.34
C PHE A 752 23.69 -25.86 -11.08
N HIS A 753 24.39 -26.79 -10.45
CA HIS A 753 25.24 -26.54 -9.28
C HIS A 753 26.60 -27.16 -9.51
N ASP A 754 27.63 -26.37 -9.40
CA ASP A 754 29.03 -26.79 -9.47
C ASP A 754 29.64 -26.61 -8.08
N ASN A 755 29.49 -27.63 -7.22
CA ASN A 755 30.12 -27.71 -5.89
C ASN A 755 30.08 -26.42 -5.05
N PHE A 756 28.92 -25.75 -5.05
CA PHE A 756 28.73 -24.38 -4.55
C PHE A 756 28.73 -24.27 -3.00
N LEU A 757 28.63 -25.41 -2.30
CA LEU A 757 28.64 -25.44 -0.85
C LEU A 757 30.05 -25.73 -0.32
N PRO A 758 30.38 -25.25 0.91
CA PRO A 758 31.64 -25.60 1.58
C PRO A 758 31.79 -27.10 1.76
N ASP A 759 33.03 -27.57 1.90
CA ASP A 759 33.28 -28.95 2.23
C ASP A 759 32.77 -29.28 3.65
N PRO A 760 32.15 -30.46 3.83
CA PRO A 760 31.68 -30.85 5.14
C PRO A 760 32.85 -31.16 6.07
N VAL A 761 32.72 -30.79 7.33
CA VAL A 761 33.69 -31.14 8.38
C VAL A 761 33.61 -32.62 8.76
N GLN A 762 32.42 -33.17 8.69
CA GLN A 762 32.14 -34.58 9.00
C GLN A 762 31.63 -35.32 7.79
N THR A 763 32.32 -36.38 7.40
CA THR A 763 31.94 -37.26 6.29
C THR A 763 31.82 -38.71 6.76
N ALA A 764 30.85 -39.44 6.16
CA ALA A 764 30.69 -40.87 6.42
C ALA A 764 31.53 -41.70 5.44
N PRO A 765 31.98 -42.91 5.82
CA PRO A 765 32.64 -43.83 4.88
C PRO A 765 31.77 -44.12 3.67
N GLY A 766 32.36 -44.01 2.49
CA GLY A 766 31.66 -44.20 1.22
C GLY A 766 30.76 -43.06 0.78
N ALA A 767 30.66 -41.99 1.55
CA ALA A 767 29.97 -40.77 1.14
C ALA A 767 30.66 -40.10 -0.04
N GLN A 768 29.90 -39.68 -1.04
CA GLN A 768 30.41 -39.00 -2.23
C GLN A 768 29.75 -37.63 -2.35
N ARG A 769 30.59 -36.63 -2.55
CA ARG A 769 30.17 -35.27 -2.83
C ARG A 769 30.07 -35.08 -4.34
N PHE A 770 29.03 -34.40 -4.79
CA PHE A 770 28.92 -34.09 -6.21
C PHE A 770 29.93 -33.02 -6.63
N GLN A 771 30.54 -33.18 -7.81
CA GLN A 771 31.36 -32.14 -8.45
C GLN A 771 30.46 -31.13 -9.15
N HIS A 772 29.53 -31.64 -9.94
CA HIS A 772 28.42 -30.81 -10.47
C HIS A 772 27.13 -31.61 -10.52
N MET A 773 26.02 -30.89 -10.57
CA MET A 773 24.66 -31.47 -10.60
C MET A 773 23.78 -30.62 -11.52
N THR A 774 23.03 -31.27 -12.40
CA THR A 774 22.03 -30.64 -13.26
C THR A 774 20.69 -31.32 -13.01
N THR A 775 19.71 -30.56 -12.59
CA THR A 775 18.38 -31.06 -12.24
C THR A 775 17.26 -30.17 -12.82
N GLY A 776 16.08 -30.75 -12.94
CA GLY A 776 14.83 -30.05 -13.16
C GLY A 776 13.81 -30.50 -12.14
N GLY A 777 12.83 -29.68 -11.82
CA GLY A 777 11.87 -30.03 -10.77
C GLY A 777 10.71 -29.11 -10.60
N LEU A 778 10.00 -29.37 -9.50
CA LEU A 778 8.82 -28.61 -9.06
C LEU A 778 9.05 -28.10 -7.64
N HIS A 779 8.66 -26.87 -7.39
CA HIS A 779 8.60 -26.28 -6.05
C HIS A 779 7.20 -25.75 -5.80
N TYR A 780 6.58 -26.17 -4.71
CA TYR A 780 5.31 -25.65 -4.22
C TYR A 780 5.52 -24.90 -2.92
N ARG A 781 4.98 -23.68 -2.82
CA ARG A 781 5.04 -22.85 -1.60
C ARG A 781 3.68 -22.32 -1.20
N ILE A 782 3.43 -22.31 0.10
CA ILE A 782 2.42 -21.50 0.77
C ILE A 782 3.15 -20.66 1.82
N ASN A 783 2.92 -19.35 1.87
CA ASN A 783 3.51 -18.46 2.86
C ASN A 783 2.50 -17.43 3.37
N TYR A 784 2.01 -17.67 4.57
CA TYR A 784 1.17 -16.76 5.35
C TYR A 784 1.86 -16.28 6.63
N LEU A 785 3.17 -16.45 6.76
CA LEU A 785 3.92 -15.80 7.84
C LEU A 785 3.90 -14.30 7.62
N THR A 786 3.42 -13.54 8.60
CA THR A 786 3.27 -12.09 8.54
C THR A 786 3.64 -11.42 9.85
N PRO A 787 4.26 -10.20 9.80
CA PRO A 787 4.87 -9.59 8.63
C PRO A 787 6.21 -10.26 8.26
N TYR A 788 6.66 -10.11 7.01
CA TYR A 788 7.85 -10.79 6.50
C TYR A 788 9.14 -10.48 7.27
N TRP A 789 9.27 -9.27 7.81
CA TRP A 789 10.49 -8.87 8.52
C TRP A 789 10.57 -9.50 9.92
N ASP A 790 9.45 -9.68 10.62
CA ASP A 790 9.39 -10.28 11.97
C ASP A 790 8.04 -10.96 12.19
N PRO A 791 7.85 -12.20 11.69
CA PRO A 791 6.55 -12.88 11.76
C PRO A 791 5.96 -12.91 13.16
N GLU A 792 4.74 -12.42 13.29
CA GLU A 792 3.93 -12.41 14.51
C GLU A 792 2.89 -13.54 14.51
N GLY A 793 2.60 -14.09 13.34
CA GLY A 793 1.64 -15.17 13.17
C GLY A 793 1.69 -15.79 11.79
N GLY A 794 0.89 -16.83 11.59
CA GLY A 794 0.75 -17.53 10.33
C GLY A 794 1.62 -18.76 10.20
N TYR A 795 1.70 -19.28 8.98
CA TYR A 795 2.46 -20.48 8.66
C TYR A 795 3.06 -20.41 7.27
N GLN A 796 4.12 -21.19 7.06
CA GLN A 796 4.76 -21.41 5.77
C GLN A 796 4.93 -22.90 5.53
N PHE A 797 4.75 -23.33 4.29
CA PHE A 797 5.04 -24.69 3.83
C PHE A 797 5.71 -24.64 2.49
N ASP A 798 6.82 -25.39 2.34
CA ASP A 798 7.54 -25.62 1.09
C ASP A 798 7.64 -27.10 0.83
N ALA A 799 7.48 -27.51 -0.44
CA ALA A 799 7.77 -28.84 -0.91
C ALA A 799 8.47 -28.78 -2.27
N VAL A 800 9.59 -29.47 -2.40
CA VAL A 800 10.38 -29.50 -3.62
C VAL A 800 10.67 -30.95 -4.02
N TYR A 801 10.45 -31.24 -5.29
CA TYR A 801 10.93 -32.42 -5.97
C TYR A 801 11.82 -32.03 -7.15
N GLU A 802 13.00 -32.60 -7.23
CA GLU A 802 13.91 -32.40 -8.33
C GLU A 802 14.57 -33.72 -8.77
N ALA A 803 14.82 -33.86 -10.07
CA ALA A 803 15.46 -35.00 -10.66
C ALA A 803 16.42 -34.58 -11.78
N GLY A 804 17.50 -35.34 -11.96
CA GLY A 804 18.50 -35.08 -12.98
C GLY A 804 19.73 -35.96 -12.83
N GLN A 805 20.89 -35.40 -13.11
CA GLN A 805 22.17 -36.10 -13.04
C GLN A 805 23.18 -35.33 -12.19
N ALA A 806 23.99 -36.05 -11.45
CA ALA A 806 25.15 -35.50 -10.76
C ALA A 806 26.42 -36.32 -11.09
N LEU A 807 27.52 -35.64 -11.23
CA LEU A 807 28.84 -36.24 -11.23
C LEU A 807 29.30 -36.38 -9.78
N LEU A 808 29.32 -37.60 -9.31
CA LEU A 808 29.97 -38.04 -8.07
C LEU A 808 31.37 -38.51 -8.41
N ASN A 809 31.75 -39.76 -8.15
CA ASN A 809 32.91 -40.33 -8.82
C ASN A 809 32.62 -40.70 -10.28
N GLU A 810 31.36 -41.08 -10.54
CA GLU A 810 30.77 -41.34 -11.84
C GLU A 810 29.42 -40.62 -11.97
N TYR A 811 28.89 -40.49 -13.17
CA TYR A 811 27.56 -39.92 -13.37
C TYR A 811 26.48 -40.81 -12.76
N ALA A 812 25.67 -40.24 -11.91
CA ALA A 812 24.54 -40.90 -11.29
C ALA A 812 23.24 -40.09 -11.49
N THR A 813 22.14 -40.85 -11.70
CA THR A 813 20.82 -40.21 -11.65
C THR A 813 20.47 -39.80 -10.23
N VAL A 814 20.07 -38.55 -10.09
CA VAL A 814 19.67 -37.95 -8.81
C VAL A 814 18.16 -37.77 -8.82
N GLN A 815 17.52 -38.16 -7.73
CA GLN A 815 16.18 -37.73 -7.37
C GLN A 815 16.21 -37.21 -5.92
N LYS A 816 15.63 -36.06 -5.68
CA LYS A 816 15.67 -35.41 -4.39
C LYS A 816 14.28 -34.83 -4.07
N VAL A 817 13.82 -35.10 -2.88
CA VAL A 817 12.58 -34.56 -2.34
C VAL A 817 12.83 -33.99 -0.95
N TRP A 818 12.24 -32.82 -0.67
CA TRP A 818 12.25 -32.26 0.67
C TRP A 818 11.01 -31.41 0.92
N ALA A 819 10.67 -31.26 2.20
CA ALA A 819 9.64 -30.36 2.65
C ALA A 819 10.07 -29.63 3.92
N GLN A 820 9.53 -28.44 4.09
CA GLN A 820 9.69 -27.61 5.28
C GLN A 820 8.35 -27.00 5.68
N ALA A 821 8.06 -27.00 6.98
CA ALA A 821 6.94 -26.27 7.54
C ALA A 821 7.42 -25.38 8.69
N SER A 822 6.87 -24.20 8.82
CA SER A 822 7.10 -23.29 9.93
C SER A 822 5.83 -22.54 10.33
N THR A 823 5.74 -22.21 11.61
CA THR A 823 4.60 -21.45 12.16
C THR A 823 5.06 -20.58 13.33
N VAL A 824 4.34 -19.46 13.54
CA VAL A 824 4.58 -18.53 14.65
C VAL A 824 3.26 -18.25 15.36
N HIS A 825 3.27 -18.27 16.68
CA HIS A 825 2.10 -17.97 17.51
C HIS A 825 2.50 -17.21 18.76
N TYR A 826 1.66 -16.31 19.21
CA TYR A 826 1.76 -15.74 20.55
C TYR A 826 1.44 -16.80 21.60
N LEU A 827 2.12 -16.73 22.75
CA LEU A 827 1.77 -17.57 23.88
C LEU A 827 0.39 -17.17 24.44
N PRO A 828 -0.35 -18.13 25.07
CA PRO A 828 -1.66 -17.82 25.64
C PRO A 828 -1.58 -16.73 26.71
N ASN A 829 -2.55 -15.84 26.74
CA ASN A 829 -2.69 -14.87 27.82
C ASN A 829 -3.21 -15.59 29.10
N LEU A 830 -2.38 -15.61 30.10
CA LEU A 830 -2.68 -16.26 31.39
C LEU A 830 -3.31 -15.30 32.42
N SER A 831 -3.56 -14.03 32.06
CA SER A 831 -4.12 -13.04 33.00
C SER A 831 -5.48 -13.46 33.56
N GLY A 832 -6.32 -14.12 32.79
CA GLY A 832 -7.60 -14.66 33.25
C GLY A 832 -7.50 -15.73 34.35
N LEU A 833 -6.36 -16.43 34.43
CA LEU A 833 -6.11 -17.36 35.56
C LEU A 833 -5.80 -16.61 36.84
N LEU A 834 -5.32 -15.38 36.77
CA LEU A 834 -5.01 -14.57 37.94
C LEU A 834 -6.25 -13.99 38.60
N ASP A 835 -7.39 -13.92 37.89
CA ASP A 835 -8.67 -13.47 38.44
C ASP A 835 -9.18 -14.37 39.57
N TYR A 836 -8.78 -15.66 39.56
CA TYR A 836 -9.12 -16.61 40.58
C TYR A 836 -8.30 -16.48 41.88
N LEU A 837 -7.26 -15.66 41.89
CA LEU A 837 -6.42 -15.43 43.06
C LEU A 837 -6.90 -14.14 43.81
N PRO A 838 -6.94 -14.11 45.18
CA PRO A 838 -7.39 -12.94 45.92
C PRO A 838 -6.38 -11.78 45.93
N GLY A 839 -6.87 -10.53 45.94
CA GLY A 839 -6.07 -9.29 46.07
C GLY A 839 -5.54 -8.69 44.75
N GLU A 840 -5.03 -7.44 44.77
CA GLU A 840 -4.39 -6.78 43.65
C GLU A 840 -3.01 -7.40 43.34
N LYS A 841 -2.74 -7.62 42.03
CA LYS A 841 -1.54 -8.36 41.56
C LYS A 841 -0.86 -7.69 40.39
N PRO A 842 -0.41 -6.42 40.53
CA PRO A 842 0.14 -5.68 39.43
C PRO A 842 1.37 -6.35 38.78
N VAL A 843 2.23 -6.98 39.60
CA VAL A 843 3.43 -7.70 39.11
C VAL A 843 3.05 -8.94 38.31
N LEU A 844 2.12 -9.75 38.81
CA LEU A 844 1.68 -10.98 38.15
C LEU A 844 0.94 -10.67 36.86
N ASN A 845 0.12 -9.62 36.81
CA ASN A 845 -0.55 -9.16 35.60
C ASN A 845 0.48 -8.66 34.57
N LYS A 846 1.50 -7.92 35.01
CA LYS A 846 2.60 -7.49 34.14
C LYS A 846 3.36 -8.67 33.55
N MET A 847 3.64 -9.68 34.37
CA MET A 847 4.27 -10.92 33.91
C MET A 847 3.37 -11.72 32.96
N ALA A 848 2.08 -11.83 33.23
CA ALA A 848 1.14 -12.52 32.35
C ALA A 848 1.04 -11.85 30.98
N ASN A 849 1.01 -10.53 30.94
CA ASN A 849 1.03 -9.75 29.70
C ASN A 849 2.37 -9.93 28.97
N TRP A 850 3.50 -9.91 29.67
CA TRP A 850 4.82 -10.16 29.06
C TRP A 850 4.91 -11.56 28.43
N VAL A 851 4.34 -12.58 29.10
CA VAL A 851 4.23 -13.94 28.55
C VAL A 851 3.31 -13.94 27.32
N ALA A 852 2.16 -13.27 27.38
CA ALA A 852 1.24 -13.17 26.25
C ALA A 852 1.84 -12.46 25.03
N ASP A 853 2.77 -11.55 25.25
CA ASP A 853 3.53 -10.84 24.22
C ASP A 853 4.71 -11.65 23.66
N THR A 854 5.02 -12.79 24.28
CA THR A 854 6.07 -13.71 23.84
C THR A 854 5.57 -14.57 22.68
N ARG A 855 6.40 -14.74 21.65
CA ARG A 855 6.07 -15.56 20.48
C ARG A 855 6.86 -16.85 20.50
N LEU A 856 6.18 -17.95 20.13
CA LEU A 856 6.79 -19.25 19.85
C LEU A 856 6.82 -19.45 18.33
N ALA A 857 8.01 -19.60 17.78
CA ALA A 857 8.23 -19.98 16.39
C ALA A 857 8.73 -21.43 16.34
N VAL A 858 8.18 -22.23 15.44
CA VAL A 858 8.54 -23.63 15.26
C VAL A 858 8.77 -23.91 13.79
N ARG A 859 9.81 -24.69 13.47
CA ARG A 859 10.11 -25.17 12.12
C ARG A 859 10.45 -26.65 12.14
N ALA A 860 10.01 -27.39 11.13
CA ALA A 860 10.42 -28.74 10.82
C ALA A 860 10.85 -28.81 9.33
N PHE A 861 12.00 -29.42 9.10
CA PHE A 861 12.55 -29.70 7.78
C PHE A 861 12.86 -31.19 7.66
N GLY A 862 12.59 -31.79 6.50
CA GLY A 862 12.97 -33.16 6.17
C GLY A 862 13.18 -33.33 4.69
N GLY A 863 14.22 -34.09 4.31
CA GLY A 863 14.51 -34.36 2.92
C GLY A 863 15.30 -35.65 2.74
N THR A 864 15.12 -36.28 1.56
CA THR A 864 15.87 -37.50 1.18
C THR A 864 16.17 -37.47 -0.33
N SER A 865 17.21 -38.20 -0.71
CA SER A 865 17.63 -38.29 -2.10
C SER A 865 18.24 -39.65 -2.42
N VAL A 866 18.33 -39.94 -3.73
CA VAL A 866 19.10 -41.02 -4.29
C VAL A 866 20.15 -40.43 -5.22
N PRO A 867 21.34 -41.04 -5.35
CA PRO A 867 21.80 -42.26 -4.66
C PRO A 867 22.09 -42.02 -3.17
N SER A 868 21.96 -43.06 -2.35
CA SER A 868 22.06 -42.97 -0.89
C SER A 868 23.45 -42.60 -0.36
N TYR A 869 24.49 -42.76 -1.17
CA TYR A 869 25.84 -42.31 -0.87
C TYR A 869 26.15 -40.86 -1.21
N GLY A 870 25.22 -40.17 -1.88
CA GLY A 870 25.40 -38.78 -2.31
C GLY A 870 25.16 -37.79 -1.16
N GLN A 871 25.97 -36.75 -1.11
CA GLN A 871 25.85 -35.67 -0.08
C GLN A 871 25.11 -34.47 -0.68
N PHE A 872 23.77 -34.53 -0.73
CA PHE A 872 22.90 -33.51 -1.34
C PHE A 872 22.21 -32.59 -0.36
N PHE A 873 22.17 -32.91 0.94
CA PHE A 873 21.61 -32.08 2.00
C PHE A 873 22.69 -31.67 2.98
N THR A 874 22.61 -30.40 3.44
CA THR A 874 23.54 -29.83 4.42
C THR A 874 22.85 -29.59 5.74
N MET A 875 23.56 -29.75 6.84
CA MET A 875 23.14 -29.36 8.18
C MET A 875 24.26 -28.52 8.82
N GLY A 876 23.90 -27.32 9.27
CA GLY A 876 24.79 -26.30 9.81
C GLY A 876 24.59 -24.97 9.11
N GLY A 877 24.86 -23.88 9.82
CA GLY A 877 24.66 -22.51 9.36
C GLY A 877 23.42 -21.84 9.97
N SER A 878 23.30 -20.55 9.77
CA SER A 878 22.33 -19.66 10.39
C SER A 878 20.87 -20.04 10.09
N GLU A 879 20.63 -20.74 8.97
CA GLU A 879 19.30 -21.04 8.45
C GLU A 879 18.83 -22.48 8.76
N MET A 880 19.73 -23.39 9.07
CA MET A 880 19.35 -24.79 9.27
C MET A 880 19.59 -25.27 10.70
N PHE A 881 20.83 -25.33 11.15
CA PHE A 881 21.20 -25.77 12.49
C PHE A 881 22.28 -24.82 13.03
N ARG A 882 21.87 -23.85 13.83
CA ARG A 882 22.70 -22.68 14.20
C ARG A 882 23.90 -22.99 15.07
N ALA A 883 23.88 -24.12 15.78
CA ALA A 883 24.98 -24.53 16.65
C ALA A 883 26.13 -25.25 15.91
N PHE A 884 25.99 -25.45 14.59
CA PHE A 884 27.03 -26.01 13.74
C PHE A 884 27.58 -24.96 12.79
N ASP A 885 28.84 -25.10 12.40
CA ASP A 885 29.42 -24.34 11.32
C ASP A 885 28.73 -24.68 9.99
N LEU A 886 28.87 -23.82 8.97
CA LEU A 886 28.20 -24.01 7.70
C LEU A 886 28.53 -25.38 7.10
N ALA A 887 27.47 -26.10 6.68
CA ALA A 887 27.59 -27.42 6.07
C ALA A 887 28.39 -28.44 6.87
N GLN A 888 28.47 -28.33 8.19
CA GLN A 888 29.28 -29.20 9.05
C GLN A 888 28.99 -30.67 8.85
N ARG A 889 27.72 -31.02 8.54
CA ARG A 889 27.32 -32.38 8.13
C ARG A 889 26.61 -32.32 6.78
N GLN A 890 26.89 -33.28 5.93
CA GLN A 890 26.20 -33.45 4.64
C GLN A 890 25.82 -34.90 4.43
N GLY A 891 24.63 -35.13 3.87
CA GLY A 891 24.14 -36.48 3.62
C GLY A 891 23.12 -36.54 2.46
N ASN A 892 22.66 -37.76 2.15
CA ASN A 892 21.54 -37.98 1.23
C ASN A 892 20.18 -37.81 1.90
N THR A 893 20.12 -37.89 3.19
CA THR A 893 18.93 -37.64 4.01
C THR A 893 19.28 -36.69 5.16
N ALA A 894 18.42 -35.74 5.43
CA ALA A 894 18.57 -34.80 6.56
C ALA A 894 17.19 -34.45 7.15
N TRP A 895 17.16 -34.20 8.44
CA TRP A 895 16.02 -33.59 9.11
C TRP A 895 16.49 -32.61 10.18
N VAL A 896 15.74 -31.53 10.35
CA VAL A 896 16.00 -30.50 11.36
C VAL A 896 14.68 -30.00 11.93
N GLY A 897 14.59 -29.99 13.29
CA GLY A 897 13.53 -29.30 14.02
C GLY A 897 14.11 -28.09 14.75
N SER A 898 13.38 -26.99 14.77
CA SER A 898 13.77 -25.76 15.49
C SER A 898 12.60 -25.22 16.27
N ALA A 899 12.84 -24.78 17.50
CA ALA A 899 11.88 -24.03 18.31
C ALA A 899 12.56 -22.78 18.87
N GLU A 900 11.88 -21.64 18.79
CA GLU A 900 12.41 -20.36 19.24
C GLU A 900 11.34 -19.59 20.01
N LEU A 901 11.67 -19.18 21.24
CA LEU A 901 10.87 -18.26 22.04
C LEU A 901 11.44 -16.85 21.90
N ARG A 902 10.61 -15.89 21.47
CA ARG A 902 10.95 -14.49 21.25
C ARG A 902 10.30 -13.62 22.31
N PHE A 903 11.09 -13.21 23.29
CA PHE A 903 10.65 -12.42 24.45
C PHE A 903 10.81 -10.92 24.16
N PRO A 904 9.77 -10.09 24.34
CA PRO A 904 9.91 -8.65 24.19
C PRO A 904 10.78 -8.06 25.31
N VAL A 905 11.87 -7.37 24.93
CA VAL A 905 12.72 -6.58 25.85
C VAL A 905 12.20 -5.15 25.89
N SER A 906 11.95 -4.57 24.74
CA SER A 906 11.25 -3.29 24.61
C SER A 906 10.21 -3.37 23.49
N ARG A 907 9.04 -2.79 23.74
CA ARG A 907 7.96 -2.66 22.76
C ARG A 907 7.49 -1.23 22.66
N ASN A 908 7.07 -0.88 21.45
CA ASN A 908 6.50 0.45 21.17
C ASN A 908 7.42 1.62 21.52
N THR A 909 8.73 1.37 21.55
CA THR A 909 9.75 2.42 21.65
C THR A 909 10.09 2.91 20.24
N SER A 910 10.50 4.16 20.12
CA SER A 910 11.10 4.70 18.93
C SER A 910 12.34 5.47 19.32
N VAL A 911 13.49 4.97 18.91
CA VAL A 911 14.75 5.69 19.05
C VAL A 911 15.19 6.08 17.65
N ASP A 912 14.99 7.34 17.31
CA ASP A 912 15.26 7.85 15.98
C ASP A 912 16.69 8.36 15.86
N ALA A 913 17.30 8.14 14.71
CA ALA A 913 18.64 8.57 14.40
C ALA A 913 18.68 9.21 13.00
N VAL A 914 19.59 10.17 12.82
CA VAL A 914 19.86 10.83 11.53
C VAL A 914 18.58 11.40 10.92
N ASP A 915 17.93 12.32 11.64
CA ASP A 915 16.70 12.98 11.20
C ASP A 915 15.60 11.96 10.79
N HIS A 916 15.26 11.01 11.66
CA HIS A 916 14.28 9.94 11.44
C HIS A 916 14.58 9.02 10.24
N LEU A 917 15.80 9.09 9.68
CA LEU A 917 16.18 8.20 8.58
C LEU A 917 16.20 6.74 9.03
N PHE A 918 16.63 6.48 10.27
CA PHE A 918 16.60 5.17 10.92
C PHE A 918 15.92 5.26 12.26
N SER A 919 15.08 4.28 12.56
CA SER A 919 14.39 4.16 13.85
C SER A 919 14.48 2.75 14.37
N LEU A 920 14.95 2.59 15.62
CA LEU A 920 14.84 1.33 16.38
C LEU A 920 13.47 1.31 17.07
N LYS A 921 12.63 0.34 16.72
CA LYS A 921 11.23 0.27 17.20
C LYS A 921 11.07 -0.74 18.35
N ASN A 922 11.39 -2.00 18.12
CA ASN A 922 11.22 -3.06 19.09
C ASN A 922 12.51 -3.86 19.23
N THR A 923 12.71 -4.43 20.42
CA THR A 923 13.85 -5.32 20.68
C THR A 923 13.34 -6.58 21.37
N TYR A 924 13.81 -7.73 20.91
CA TYR A 924 13.45 -9.04 21.48
C TYR A 924 14.70 -9.85 21.81
N LEU A 925 14.60 -10.62 22.87
CA LEU A 925 15.55 -11.70 23.19
C LEU A 925 14.97 -13.01 22.67
N ALA A 926 15.72 -13.74 21.87
CA ALA A 926 15.35 -15.06 21.39
C ALA A 926 16.09 -16.14 22.17
N LEU A 927 15.37 -17.15 22.63
CA LEU A 927 15.95 -18.40 23.14
C LEU A 927 15.53 -19.50 22.18
N PHE A 928 16.50 -20.30 21.70
CA PHE A 928 16.19 -21.31 20.70
C PHE A 928 16.88 -22.65 20.97
N TYR A 929 16.22 -23.69 20.46
CA TYR A 929 16.67 -25.04 20.42
C TYR A 929 16.55 -25.63 19.03
N ASP A 930 17.66 -26.16 18.52
CA ASP A 930 17.72 -26.84 17.23
C ASP A 930 18.09 -28.31 17.46
N VAL A 931 17.43 -29.23 16.76
CA VAL A 931 17.67 -30.67 16.81
C VAL A 931 17.65 -31.23 15.40
N GLY A 932 18.57 -32.16 15.07
CA GLY A 932 18.59 -32.74 13.73
C GLY A 932 19.66 -33.80 13.54
N ASN A 933 19.62 -34.43 12.38
CA ASN A 933 20.66 -35.35 11.95
C ASN A 933 20.72 -35.47 10.40
N THR A 934 21.81 -36.03 9.91
CA THR A 934 22.03 -36.37 8.53
C THR A 934 22.44 -37.81 8.38
N TYR A 935 22.14 -38.42 7.25
CA TYR A 935 22.38 -39.83 6.99
C TYR A 935 23.05 -40.00 5.62
N VAL A 936 23.91 -41.02 5.54
CA VAL A 936 24.49 -41.52 4.26
C VAL A 936 24.37 -43.04 4.29
N ASN A 937 23.88 -43.65 3.23
CA ASN A 937 23.63 -45.09 3.16
C ASN A 937 22.77 -45.62 4.35
N SER A 938 21.78 -44.85 4.77
CA SER A 938 20.93 -45.10 5.93
C SER A 938 21.66 -45.10 7.29
N GLN A 939 22.93 -44.77 7.32
CA GLN A 939 23.71 -44.64 8.55
C GLN A 939 23.75 -43.16 8.99
N ALA A 940 23.42 -42.94 10.26
CA ALA A 940 23.47 -41.61 10.86
C ALA A 940 24.92 -41.09 10.89
N LEU A 941 25.10 -39.81 10.51
CA LEU A 941 26.40 -39.16 10.63
C LEU A 941 26.61 -38.64 12.05
N GLY A 942 27.00 -39.57 12.96
CA GLY A 942 27.10 -39.30 14.40
C GLY A 942 25.77 -39.36 15.12
N SER A 943 25.77 -38.99 16.42
CA SER A 943 24.56 -38.88 17.25
C SER A 943 23.66 -37.75 16.77
N THR A 944 22.37 -37.81 17.11
CA THR A 944 21.44 -36.68 16.91
C THR A 944 22.02 -35.42 17.52
N ALA A 945 22.21 -34.41 16.68
CA ALA A 945 22.73 -33.13 17.11
C ALA A 945 21.65 -32.33 17.84
N GLN A 946 22.04 -31.71 18.94
CA GLN A 946 21.20 -30.79 19.71
C GLN A 946 21.99 -29.49 19.92
N GLY A 947 21.32 -28.35 19.64
CA GLY A 947 21.92 -27.02 19.79
C GLY A 947 21.01 -26.13 20.62
N VAL A 948 21.59 -25.31 21.45
CA VAL A 948 20.90 -24.24 22.19
C VAL A 948 21.54 -22.91 21.83
N GLY A 949 20.76 -21.87 21.90
CA GLY A 949 21.32 -20.55 21.67
C GLY A 949 20.46 -19.43 22.18
N VAL A 950 21.07 -18.26 22.13
CA VAL A 950 20.45 -16.98 22.47
C VAL A 950 20.66 -16.02 21.34
N GLY A 951 19.67 -15.18 21.07
CA GLY A 951 19.73 -14.20 20.01
C GLY A 951 19.13 -12.86 20.39
N LEU A 952 19.64 -11.81 19.80
CA LEU A 952 19.07 -10.45 19.85
C LEU A 952 18.36 -10.17 18.53
N ARG A 953 17.18 -9.57 18.62
CA ARG A 953 16.34 -9.15 17.49
C ARG A 953 16.06 -7.67 17.63
N CYS A 954 16.44 -6.89 16.64
CA CYS A 954 16.24 -5.44 16.62
C CYS A 954 15.39 -5.06 15.41
N ASP A 955 14.14 -4.65 15.64
CA ASP A 955 13.23 -4.13 14.60
C ASP A 955 13.65 -2.71 14.24
N VAL A 956 14.11 -2.52 13.02
CA VAL A 956 14.60 -1.25 12.49
C VAL A 956 13.73 -0.82 11.32
N SER A 957 13.32 0.44 11.30
CA SER A 957 12.66 1.05 10.14
C SER A 957 13.55 2.09 9.49
N PHE A 958 13.43 2.19 8.17
CA PHE A 958 14.09 3.19 7.33
C PHE A 958 13.05 4.18 6.82
N MET A 959 13.33 5.49 6.92
CA MET A 959 12.41 6.58 6.56
C MET A 959 11.01 6.35 7.17
N SER A 960 10.94 6.17 8.49
CA SER A 960 9.73 5.88 9.27
C SER A 960 9.07 4.55 8.92
N PHE A 961 8.48 4.43 7.73
CA PHE A 961 7.72 3.25 7.31
C PHE A 961 8.01 2.78 5.87
N VAL A 962 8.89 3.47 5.15
CA VAL A 962 9.21 3.09 3.75
C VAL A 962 9.75 1.68 3.72
N GLU A 963 10.63 1.33 4.66
CA GLU A 963 11.06 -0.05 4.82
C GLU A 963 11.20 -0.46 6.29
N LYS A 964 10.96 -1.75 6.55
CA LYS A 964 11.16 -2.38 7.86
C LYS A 964 12.03 -3.62 7.70
N MET A 965 12.96 -3.79 8.62
CA MET A 965 13.85 -4.93 8.68
C MET A 965 14.12 -5.34 10.12
N LEU A 966 14.44 -6.59 10.34
CA LEU A 966 14.85 -7.11 11.63
C LEU A 966 16.34 -7.47 11.58
N LEU A 967 17.15 -6.80 12.36
CA LEU A 967 18.55 -7.20 12.54
C LEU A 967 18.63 -8.34 13.55
N ARG A 968 19.30 -9.41 13.18
CA ARG A 968 19.42 -10.65 13.94
C ARG A 968 20.87 -10.95 14.30
N PHE A 969 21.11 -11.19 15.59
CA PHE A 969 22.41 -11.63 16.11
C PHE A 969 22.15 -12.88 16.95
N ASP A 970 22.77 -14.00 16.59
CA ASP A 970 22.63 -15.29 17.27
C ASP A 970 23.98 -15.79 17.78
N ALA A 971 23.97 -16.35 18.98
CA ALA A 971 25.06 -17.15 19.54
C ALA A 971 24.49 -18.54 19.87
N ALA A 972 25.10 -19.59 19.35
CA ALA A 972 24.60 -20.94 19.45
C ALA A 972 25.73 -21.92 19.77
N GLN A 973 25.43 -22.93 20.56
CA GLN A 973 26.36 -24.00 20.94
C GLN A 973 25.71 -25.36 20.86
N ALA A 974 26.41 -26.34 20.30
CA ALA A 974 25.93 -27.72 20.28
C ALA A 974 26.12 -28.38 21.63
N ILE A 975 25.12 -29.11 22.07
CA ILE A 975 25.17 -29.91 23.25
C ILE A 975 25.83 -31.25 22.89
N ASN A 976 26.84 -31.66 23.65
CA ASN A 976 27.50 -32.97 23.53
C ASN A 976 28.24 -33.23 22.19
N GLN A 977 28.63 -32.20 21.47
CA GLN A 977 29.31 -32.34 20.17
C GLN A 977 30.73 -31.74 20.11
N GLY A 978 31.19 -31.07 21.15
CA GLY A 978 32.55 -30.52 21.25
C GLY A 978 32.86 -29.38 20.27
N THR A 979 31.83 -28.79 19.66
CA THR A 979 31.95 -27.64 18.75
C THR A 979 32.00 -26.34 19.55
N GLY A 980 32.79 -25.36 19.11
CA GLY A 980 32.82 -24.04 19.70
C GLY A 980 31.49 -23.30 19.50
N THR A 981 31.32 -22.19 20.21
CA THR A 981 30.15 -21.31 20.03
C THR A 981 30.17 -20.73 18.65
N GLN A 982 29.04 -20.81 17.93
CA GLN A 982 28.83 -20.20 16.60
C GLN A 982 28.15 -18.87 16.76
N PHE A 983 28.58 -17.87 15.99
CA PHE A 983 27.99 -16.52 15.95
C PHE A 983 27.47 -16.24 14.55
N TRP A 984 26.21 -15.81 14.47
CA TRP A 984 25.56 -15.49 13.18
C TRP A 984 24.97 -14.08 13.20
N PHE A 985 25.12 -13.40 12.08
CA PHE A 985 24.43 -12.17 11.79
C PHE A 985 23.55 -12.36 10.55
N GLY A 986 22.35 -11.85 10.59
CA GLY A 986 21.44 -11.87 9.45
C GLY A 986 20.40 -10.76 9.55
N VAL A 987 19.68 -10.56 8.44
CA VAL A 987 18.55 -9.67 8.36
C VAL A 987 17.29 -10.53 8.21
N ASN A 988 16.23 -10.14 8.90
CA ASN A 988 14.97 -10.86 9.06
C ASN A 988 15.09 -12.20 9.81
N GLN A 989 13.96 -12.81 10.11
CA GLN A 989 13.92 -14.05 10.91
C GLN A 989 14.39 -15.25 10.08
N PRO A 990 15.00 -16.27 10.73
CA PRO A 990 15.47 -17.46 10.02
C PRO A 990 14.33 -18.35 9.51
N PHE A 991 13.12 -18.22 10.10
CA PHE A 991 11.91 -18.94 9.71
C PHE A 991 10.67 -18.32 10.38
#